data_e66f973751bfdfe66e8204e39160da3c
#
_entry.id   e66f973751bfdfe66e8204e39160da3c
#
_cell.length_a   1.000
_cell.length_b   1.000
_cell.length_c   1.000
_cell.angle_alpha   90.00
_cell.angle_beta   90.00
_cell.angle_gamma   90.00
#
_symmetry.space_group_name_H-M   'P 1'
#
loop_
_entity.id
_entity.type
_entity.pdbx_description
1 polymer ?
#
loop_
_entity_poly.entity_id
_entity_poly.type
_entity_poly.pdbx_seq_one_letter_code
_entity_poly.pdbx_strand_id
1 'polypeptide(L)'
;MKKTFLIFLSFLICSNLSAQFIWKQNQIQQVACAPNEHVMISTTLGILNHDSKLVLGDSIKVNPSQGNIIVGTLGVSPLVAKIDATPIQGKKEAFMLKVGADHKLYIVGNDAHGTAYGIIELTRLLNVSPWEFWADVTPRKMDKLELPANYINVQSPTVEFRGIFINDEDWGLTRWNSRDYEPPYRPTRPAIGPDKTSLIFELLLRLRANTYWPPMHESNQAFFLTEGNREVAEKYGIYIGSSHCEPMATNPAVEWPKIGVGEYNFISNHDNVMKFWEDRVKDVNKQEIFYTIGMRGLHDWGMAGATTPEERKVALTQVIKEQRELLAKHVNPDVTKVPQMFIPYKEVLDVYNAGLEVPDDVTLMWPDDNFGYVAHFPTEKEKKRAGGNGIYYHVSYWGVPHDYLWLGTFSPALLYQQMNLAYDKGVQKIWILNVGDIKPIEYQTELFLDMAWNINKVRQDGVTKHLGNFLAREFGDNSGKELLPVMMEHYRLAYIHKPEHMGNTYVYFPVDKLEVNDLPWSENYIRQRMADYKKISDRAEEIGKTMPYDREDAYYHLVKYGVQATTQMNNKFLHAQLARHGKGSWKESDLAFDSIARLTSNYNYGIHNNGKWRRMMDMQPRKLPVFEIVPVTKVDTPLLSDLPVQKQWNGSEYSKGTGVAREALGYEGKAAFYPQNDKQIFEFGSFNGDSIHVRIAFVPGFPVNNQQSRLSISLDKQPAQTVSYQATWHSLEWCENVLFNQSVKEVVFKNDGKKTHTLTLQALDDGIVVDQIKIY
;
A
#
# COMPACT_ATOMS: atom_id res chain seq x y z
N MET A 1 -16.59 -30.31 75.80
CA MET A 1 -16.47 -30.45 74.31
C MET A 1 -15.85 -29.17 73.73
N LYS A 2 -14.54 -29.18 73.54
CA LYS A 2 -13.80 -28.05 73.02
C LYS A 2 -13.77 -28.19 71.51
N LYS A 3 -14.31 -27.19 70.77
CA LYS A 3 -14.17 -27.06 69.34
C LYS A 3 -12.93 -26.22 68.99
N THR A 4 -11.93 -26.87 68.43
CA THR A 4 -10.70 -26.25 67.91
C THR A 4 -11.01 -25.69 66.54
N PHE A 5 -10.84 -24.37 66.32
CA PHE A 5 -10.95 -23.68 65.04
C PHE A 5 -9.54 -23.68 64.40
N LEU A 6 -9.38 -24.40 63.30
CA LEU A 6 -8.17 -24.37 62.52
C LEU A 6 -8.31 -23.21 61.54
N ILE A 7 -7.49 -22.13 61.65
CA ILE A 7 -7.36 -21.06 60.74
C ILE A 7 -6.32 -21.49 59.66
N PHE A 8 -6.78 -21.76 58.43
CA PHE A 8 -5.92 -21.92 57.25
C PHE A 8 -5.49 -20.53 56.79
N LEU A 9 -4.22 -20.18 57.09
CA LEU A 9 -3.57 -19.00 56.50
C LEU A 9 -3.09 -19.35 55.09
N SER A 10 -3.87 -19.04 54.06
CA SER A 10 -3.44 -19.12 52.66
C SER A 10 -2.46 -17.97 52.40
N PHE A 11 -1.17 -18.31 52.38
CA PHE A 11 -0.16 -17.43 51.79
C PHE A 11 -0.42 -17.33 50.28
N LEU A 12 -1.03 -16.24 49.82
CA LEU A 12 -0.93 -15.80 48.45
C LEU A 12 0.53 -15.38 48.22
N ILE A 13 1.32 -16.28 47.66
CA ILE A 13 2.59 -15.91 47.02
C ILE A 13 2.22 -15.14 45.77
N CYS A 14 2.07 -13.81 45.85
CA CYS A 14 2.22 -12.93 44.74
C CYS A 14 3.69 -13.06 44.30
N SER A 15 3.97 -13.92 43.34
CA SER A 15 5.21 -13.86 42.60
C SER A 15 5.19 -12.54 41.79
N ASN A 16 5.71 -11.48 42.43
CA ASN A 16 6.16 -10.31 41.69
C ASN A 16 7.20 -10.83 40.71
N LEU A 17 6.83 -11.00 39.45
CA LEU A 17 7.76 -11.11 38.33
C LEU A 17 8.52 -9.79 38.33
N SER A 18 9.63 -9.70 39.07
CA SER A 18 10.46 -8.49 39.05
C SER A 18 11.00 -8.33 37.65
N ALA A 19 10.82 -7.14 37.06
CA ALA A 19 11.46 -6.76 35.82
C ALA A 19 12.97 -7.04 35.94
N GLN A 20 13.55 -7.69 34.99
CA GLN A 20 14.95 -8.07 35.00
C GLN A 20 15.85 -7.13 34.20
N PHE A 21 15.32 -6.50 33.16
CA PHE A 21 15.98 -5.42 32.44
C PHE A 21 15.16 -4.14 32.63
N ILE A 22 15.83 -3.07 33.07
CA ILE A 22 15.19 -1.76 33.33
C ILE A 22 16.06 -0.68 32.71
N TRP A 23 15.44 0.17 31.87
CA TRP A 23 16.04 1.40 31.36
C TRP A 23 15.21 2.59 31.83
N LYS A 24 15.77 3.39 32.76
CA LYS A 24 15.05 4.50 33.41
C LYS A 24 15.26 5.81 32.64
N GLN A 25 14.31 6.71 32.80
CA GLN A 25 14.40 8.09 32.34
C GLN A 25 15.65 8.79 32.88
N ASN A 26 16.27 9.64 32.06
CA ASN A 26 17.49 10.39 32.37
C ASN A 26 18.68 9.49 32.78
N GLN A 27 18.73 8.27 32.26
CA GLN A 27 19.80 7.33 32.45
C GLN A 27 20.49 6.98 31.15
N ILE A 28 21.75 7.39 30.97
CA ILE A 28 22.58 6.97 29.83
C ILE A 28 22.69 5.45 29.83
N GLN A 29 22.25 4.83 28.74
CA GLN A 29 22.33 3.38 28.59
C GLN A 29 23.60 2.98 27.84
N GLN A 30 24.35 2.03 28.40
CA GLN A 30 25.53 1.46 27.76
C GLN A 30 25.11 0.35 26.79
N VAL A 31 25.51 0.47 25.52
CA VAL A 31 25.26 -0.52 24.46
C VAL A 31 26.60 -1.13 24.04
N ALA A 32 26.75 -2.43 24.19
CA ALA A 32 27.91 -3.16 23.65
C ALA A 32 27.65 -3.53 22.20
N CYS A 33 28.50 -3.07 21.28
CA CYS A 33 28.47 -3.42 19.88
C CYS A 33 29.90 -3.56 19.36
N ALA A 34 30.23 -4.70 18.77
CA ALA A 34 31.57 -4.97 18.27
C ALA A 34 31.89 -4.09 17.03
N PRO A 35 33.14 -3.62 16.86
CA PRO A 35 33.50 -2.67 15.80
C PRO A 35 33.50 -3.28 14.39
N ASN A 36 33.45 -4.60 14.27
CA ASN A 36 33.42 -5.35 13.01
C ASN A 36 31.99 -5.61 12.48
N GLU A 37 30.99 -5.04 13.12
CA GLU A 37 29.61 -5.09 12.61
C GLU A 37 29.45 -4.26 11.32
N HIS A 38 28.45 -4.62 10.52
CA HIS A 38 28.10 -3.87 9.30
C HIS A 38 27.74 -2.41 9.62
N VAL A 39 28.03 -1.46 8.72
CA VAL A 39 27.78 -0.02 8.90
C VAL A 39 26.30 0.28 9.22
N MET A 40 25.36 -0.50 8.70
CA MET A 40 23.93 -0.41 9.01
C MET A 40 23.66 -0.46 10.53
N ILE A 41 24.42 -1.25 11.28
CA ILE A 41 24.20 -1.39 12.73
C ILE A 41 24.52 -0.08 13.44
N SER A 42 25.63 0.60 13.07
CA SER A 42 25.94 1.91 13.64
C SER A 42 24.90 2.97 13.25
N THR A 43 24.37 2.91 12.04
CA THR A 43 23.28 3.79 11.57
C THR A 43 22.02 3.57 12.41
N THR A 44 21.63 2.31 12.62
CA THR A 44 20.42 1.96 13.39
C THR A 44 20.57 2.28 14.87
N LEU A 45 21.78 2.15 15.42
CA LEU A 45 22.09 2.64 16.79
C LEU A 45 21.97 4.16 16.89
N GLY A 46 22.25 4.89 15.81
CA GLY A 46 21.99 6.33 15.70
C GLY A 46 20.50 6.66 15.83
N ILE A 47 19.64 5.85 15.17
CA ILE A 47 18.18 5.96 15.29
C ILE A 47 17.74 5.69 16.75
N LEU A 48 18.23 4.61 17.37
CA LEU A 48 17.92 4.31 18.77
C LEU A 48 18.38 5.44 19.72
N ASN A 49 19.54 6.04 19.45
CA ASN A 49 20.04 7.19 20.22
C ASN A 49 19.14 8.43 20.10
N HIS A 50 18.63 8.71 18.91
CA HIS A 50 17.62 9.76 18.69
C HIS A 50 16.35 9.48 19.50
N ASP A 51 15.80 8.29 19.36
CA ASP A 51 14.55 7.88 19.98
C ASP A 51 14.62 7.86 21.51
N SER A 52 15.73 7.36 22.06
CA SER A 52 15.92 7.35 23.51
C SER A 52 15.97 8.74 24.12
N LYS A 53 16.58 9.72 23.42
CA LYS A 53 16.54 11.13 23.85
C LYS A 53 15.13 11.70 23.84
N LEU A 54 14.35 11.38 22.82
CA LEU A 54 12.96 11.84 22.72
C LEU A 54 12.08 11.25 23.81
N VAL A 55 12.24 9.97 24.14
CA VAL A 55 11.32 9.24 25.04
C VAL A 55 11.81 9.25 26.49
N LEU A 56 13.08 8.91 26.73
CA LEU A 56 13.65 8.73 28.06
C LEU A 56 14.52 9.92 28.51
N GLY A 57 14.70 10.92 27.65
CA GLY A 57 15.44 12.16 27.99
C GLY A 57 16.95 12.05 27.96
N ASP A 58 17.52 10.89 27.61
CA ASP A 58 18.97 10.70 27.58
C ASP A 58 19.43 9.80 26.42
N SER A 59 20.72 9.82 26.14
CA SER A 59 21.37 9.13 25.03
C SER A 59 21.81 7.71 25.39
N ILE A 60 22.10 6.92 24.36
CA ILE A 60 22.90 5.71 24.52
C ILE A 60 24.40 6.04 24.38
N LYS A 61 25.24 5.20 25.00
CA LYS A 61 26.71 5.25 24.80
C LYS A 61 27.17 3.90 24.27
N VAL A 62 27.66 3.88 23.05
CA VAL A 62 28.16 2.66 22.42
C VAL A 62 29.59 2.35 22.88
N ASN A 63 29.83 1.10 23.25
CA ASN A 63 31.12 0.59 23.71
C ASN A 63 31.44 -0.73 22.96
N PRO A 64 32.69 -1.00 22.59
CA PRO A 64 33.03 -2.20 21.83
C PRO A 64 32.74 -3.54 22.53
N SER A 65 32.69 -3.58 23.87
CA SER A 65 32.65 -4.85 24.62
C SER A 65 31.76 -4.83 25.87
N GLN A 66 31.37 -3.68 26.37
CA GLN A 66 30.66 -3.56 27.65
C GLN A 66 29.35 -2.78 27.51
N GLY A 67 28.29 -3.31 28.10
CA GLY A 67 26.99 -2.66 28.10
C GLY A 67 25.91 -3.50 28.79
N ASN A 68 24.76 -2.88 29.04
CA ASN A 68 23.56 -3.55 29.55
C ASN A 68 22.65 -4.00 28.38
N ILE A 69 22.84 -3.41 27.21
CA ILE A 69 22.27 -3.85 25.94
C ILE A 69 23.42 -4.41 25.11
N ILE A 70 23.30 -5.66 24.67
CA ILE A 70 24.30 -6.36 23.88
C ILE A 70 23.75 -6.54 22.48
N VAL A 71 24.40 -5.95 21.49
CA VAL A 71 23.97 -6.01 20.08
C VAL A 71 24.98 -6.82 19.28
N GLY A 72 24.51 -7.73 18.45
CA GLY A 72 25.43 -8.47 17.60
C GLY A 72 24.76 -9.37 16.55
N THR A 73 25.51 -9.57 15.46
CA THR A 73 25.17 -10.46 14.35
C THR A 73 25.82 -11.81 14.53
N LEU A 74 25.10 -12.91 14.30
CA LEU A 74 25.62 -14.28 14.39
C LEU A 74 26.77 -14.48 13.41
N GLY A 75 27.85 -15.13 13.90
CA GLY A 75 29.04 -15.38 13.09
C GLY A 75 29.94 -14.15 12.84
N VAL A 76 29.50 -12.94 13.25
CA VAL A 76 30.25 -11.68 13.13
C VAL A 76 30.68 -11.19 14.51
N SER A 77 29.74 -10.98 15.42
CA SER A 77 30.01 -10.43 16.74
C SER A 77 30.43 -11.51 17.76
N PRO A 78 31.60 -11.37 18.41
CA PRO A 78 31.98 -12.27 19.51
C PRO A 78 31.09 -12.08 20.75
N LEU A 79 30.38 -10.95 20.87
CA LEU A 79 29.55 -10.61 22.04
C LEU A 79 28.33 -11.53 22.18
N VAL A 80 27.86 -12.10 21.07
CA VAL A 80 26.67 -12.99 21.02
C VAL A 80 27.01 -14.44 20.72
N ALA A 81 28.29 -14.80 20.59
CA ALA A 81 28.73 -16.14 20.18
C ALA A 81 28.29 -17.26 21.14
N LYS A 82 27.97 -16.95 22.41
CA LYS A 82 27.53 -17.91 23.44
C LYS A 82 26.02 -17.90 23.68
N ILE A 83 25.28 -17.07 22.97
CA ILE A 83 23.83 -16.97 23.11
C ILE A 83 23.19 -18.12 22.31
N ASP A 84 22.23 -18.81 22.92
CA ASP A 84 21.39 -19.75 22.17
C ASP A 84 20.49 -18.97 21.21
N ALA A 85 20.85 -19.02 19.95
CA ALA A 85 20.17 -18.35 18.84
C ALA A 85 19.46 -19.34 17.90
N THR A 86 19.26 -20.59 18.31
CA THR A 86 18.55 -21.63 17.53
C THR A 86 17.27 -21.13 16.88
N PRO A 87 16.41 -20.29 17.55
CA PRO A 87 15.17 -19.82 16.94
C PRO A 87 15.33 -18.99 15.67
N ILE A 88 16.48 -18.33 15.47
CA ILE A 88 16.75 -17.42 14.32
C ILE A 88 17.78 -17.97 13.36
N GLN A 89 18.53 -19.00 13.72
CA GLN A 89 19.65 -19.50 12.94
C GLN A 89 19.21 -19.96 11.55
N GLY A 90 19.91 -19.46 10.51
CA GLY A 90 19.67 -19.78 9.10
C GLY A 90 18.41 -19.11 8.51
N LYS A 91 17.70 -18.27 9.25
CA LYS A 91 16.55 -17.51 8.77
C LYS A 91 16.98 -16.10 8.39
N LYS A 92 16.82 -15.74 7.11
CA LYS A 92 17.14 -14.39 6.63
C LYS A 92 16.41 -13.32 7.44
N GLU A 93 17.12 -12.26 7.79
CA GLU A 93 16.62 -11.06 8.48
C GLU A 93 15.93 -11.36 9.82
N ALA A 94 16.11 -12.57 10.36
CA ALA A 94 15.54 -12.91 11.65
C ALA A 94 16.32 -12.28 12.79
N PHE A 95 15.59 -11.89 13.85
CA PHE A 95 16.19 -11.38 15.08
C PHE A 95 15.56 -11.99 16.34
N MET A 96 16.28 -11.87 17.41
CA MET A 96 15.83 -12.21 18.76
C MET A 96 16.22 -11.12 19.76
N LEU A 97 15.24 -10.60 20.49
CA LEU A 97 15.46 -9.85 21.72
C LEU A 97 15.26 -10.78 22.91
N LYS A 98 16.21 -10.83 23.82
CA LYS A 98 16.14 -11.72 24.99
C LYS A 98 16.78 -11.06 26.22
N VAL A 99 16.10 -11.15 27.36
CA VAL A 99 16.71 -10.79 28.64
C VAL A 99 17.50 -12.01 29.17
N GLY A 100 18.80 -11.80 29.39
CA GLY A 100 19.69 -12.83 29.93
C GLY A 100 19.59 -12.98 31.45
N ALA A 101 20.12 -14.10 31.98
CA ALA A 101 20.23 -14.33 33.42
C ALA A 101 21.15 -13.30 34.14
N ASP A 102 21.97 -12.60 33.37
CA ASP A 102 22.83 -11.51 33.85
C ASP A 102 22.16 -10.12 33.80
N HIS A 103 20.84 -10.08 33.65
CA HIS A 103 20.00 -8.88 33.60
C HIS A 103 20.28 -7.95 32.43
N LYS A 104 20.91 -8.43 31.36
CA LYS A 104 21.16 -7.68 30.13
C LYS A 104 20.12 -7.99 29.07
N LEU A 105 19.86 -7.02 28.20
CA LEU A 105 19.09 -7.20 27.00
C LEU A 105 20.03 -7.57 25.85
N TYR A 106 19.82 -8.72 25.24
CA TYR A 106 20.52 -9.19 24.06
C TYR A 106 19.66 -8.94 22.83
N ILE A 107 20.22 -8.27 21.83
CA ILE A 107 19.67 -8.06 20.49
C ILE A 107 20.55 -8.83 19.51
N VAL A 108 20.04 -9.94 19.00
CA VAL A 108 20.80 -10.86 18.16
C VAL A 108 20.11 -11.00 16.82
N GLY A 109 20.81 -10.71 15.73
CA GLY A 109 20.36 -10.96 14.36
C GLY A 109 21.05 -12.16 13.72
N ASN A 110 20.34 -12.89 12.84
CA ASN A 110 20.95 -13.92 12.01
C ASN A 110 21.94 -13.32 10.99
N ASP A 111 21.65 -12.10 10.56
CA ASP A 111 22.45 -11.29 9.63
C ASP A 111 22.35 -9.82 10.02
N ALA A 112 23.01 -8.92 9.26
CA ALA A 112 23.03 -7.50 9.57
C ALA A 112 21.63 -6.86 9.57
N HIS A 113 20.76 -7.24 8.63
CA HIS A 113 19.37 -6.76 8.59
C HIS A 113 18.59 -7.20 9.83
N GLY A 114 18.71 -8.51 10.21
CA GLY A 114 18.07 -9.02 11.43
C GLY A 114 18.54 -8.24 12.67
N THR A 115 19.83 -7.94 12.79
CA THR A 115 20.36 -7.16 13.90
C THR A 115 19.79 -5.73 13.90
N ALA A 116 19.74 -5.07 12.75
CA ALA A 116 19.15 -3.73 12.60
C ALA A 116 17.66 -3.73 12.98
N TYR A 117 16.87 -4.70 12.50
CA TYR A 117 15.45 -4.82 12.86
C TYR A 117 15.24 -5.14 14.35
N GLY A 118 16.17 -5.87 14.97
CA GLY A 118 16.16 -6.06 16.42
C GLY A 118 16.37 -4.75 17.18
N ILE A 119 17.22 -3.86 16.70
CA ILE A 119 17.39 -2.50 17.27
C ILE A 119 16.11 -1.67 17.05
N ILE A 120 15.53 -1.71 15.85
CA ILE A 120 14.25 -1.04 15.55
C ILE A 120 13.12 -1.58 16.43
N GLU A 121 13.10 -2.89 16.74
CA GLU A 121 12.11 -3.44 17.66
C GLU A 121 12.25 -2.83 19.08
N LEU A 122 13.48 -2.52 19.53
CA LEU A 122 13.68 -1.80 20.78
C LEU A 122 13.11 -0.36 20.69
N THR A 123 13.23 0.34 19.55
CA THR A 123 12.59 1.65 19.39
C THR A 123 11.05 1.55 19.40
N ARG A 124 10.50 0.47 18.88
CA ARG A 124 9.04 0.19 18.95
C ARG A 124 8.59 -0.08 20.39
N LEU A 125 9.42 -0.75 21.21
CA LEU A 125 9.17 -0.92 22.66
C LEU A 125 9.24 0.40 23.43
N LEU A 126 9.97 1.39 22.92
CA LEU A 126 9.95 2.77 23.41
C LEU A 126 8.74 3.57 22.90
N ASN A 127 7.80 2.95 22.21
CA ASN A 127 6.60 3.59 21.64
C ASN A 127 6.91 4.74 20.66
N VAL A 128 8.02 4.68 19.93
CA VAL A 128 8.30 5.62 18.85
C VAL A 128 7.57 5.17 17.59
N SER A 129 6.74 6.04 17.03
CA SER A 129 6.05 5.79 15.77
C SER A 129 7.02 5.73 14.60
N PRO A 130 6.84 4.84 13.61
CA PRO A 130 7.55 4.92 12.34
C PRO A 130 7.36 6.28 11.66
N TRP A 131 6.25 6.94 11.93
CA TRP A 131 5.81 8.19 11.34
C TRP A 131 6.24 9.44 12.13
N GLU A 132 7.15 9.30 13.10
CA GLU A 132 7.67 10.40 13.93
C GLU A 132 8.04 11.59 13.05
N PHE A 133 8.89 11.41 12.05
CA PHE A 133 9.27 12.48 11.14
C PHE A 133 8.17 12.78 10.10
N TRP A 134 7.66 11.74 9.39
CA TRP A 134 6.82 11.93 8.20
C TRP A 134 5.38 12.37 8.50
N ALA A 135 4.89 12.17 9.72
CA ALA A 135 3.56 12.62 10.13
C ALA A 135 3.56 13.48 11.40
N ASP A 136 4.72 14.03 11.79
CA ASP A 136 4.86 14.89 12.98
C ASP A 136 4.34 14.24 14.29
N VAL A 137 4.53 12.92 14.42
CA VAL A 137 4.10 12.17 15.61
C VAL A 137 5.13 12.32 16.73
N THR A 138 4.94 13.25 17.62
CA THR A 138 5.82 13.45 18.77
C THR A 138 5.80 12.23 19.72
N PRO A 139 6.93 11.55 19.99
CA PRO A 139 6.95 10.42 20.91
C PRO A 139 6.56 10.81 22.34
N ARG A 140 5.80 9.95 23.02
CA ARG A 140 5.41 10.16 24.43
C ARG A 140 6.58 9.86 25.34
N LYS A 141 6.78 10.71 26.35
CA LYS A 141 7.78 10.45 27.41
C LYS A 141 7.41 9.21 28.21
N MET A 142 8.41 8.45 28.61
CA MET A 142 8.29 7.28 29.47
C MET A 142 9.20 7.46 30.69
N ASP A 143 8.75 7.05 31.87
CA ASP A 143 9.59 7.03 33.08
C ASP A 143 10.65 5.91 33.02
N LYS A 144 10.29 4.80 32.38
CA LYS A 144 11.17 3.63 32.20
C LYS A 144 10.64 2.66 31.16
N LEU A 145 11.54 1.88 30.56
CA LEU A 145 11.25 0.63 29.86
C LEU A 145 11.58 -0.54 30.82
N GLU A 146 10.63 -1.43 31.05
CA GLU A 146 10.81 -2.64 31.85
C GLU A 146 10.52 -3.89 31.04
N LEU A 147 11.43 -4.85 31.04
CA LEU A 147 11.24 -6.14 30.41
C LEU A 147 11.39 -7.26 31.46
N PRO A 148 10.49 -8.26 31.50
CA PRO A 148 10.53 -9.33 32.49
C PRO A 148 11.75 -10.26 32.28
N ALA A 149 12.13 -11.01 33.30
CA ALA A 149 13.26 -11.94 33.31
C ALA A 149 13.22 -12.98 32.18
N ASN A 150 12.03 -13.39 31.75
CA ASN A 150 11.79 -14.39 30.75
C ASN A 150 11.42 -13.76 29.39
N TYR A 151 11.67 -12.46 29.21
CA TYR A 151 11.36 -11.79 27.95
C TYR A 151 12.14 -12.41 26.80
N ILE A 152 11.41 -12.82 25.79
CA ILE A 152 11.95 -13.27 24.51
C ILE A 152 11.01 -12.81 23.39
N ASN A 153 11.57 -12.18 22.36
CA ASN A 153 10.85 -11.78 21.16
C ASN A 153 11.66 -12.26 19.95
N VAL A 154 11.08 -13.15 19.16
CA VAL A 154 11.70 -13.72 17.95
C VAL A 154 10.83 -13.37 16.77
N GLN A 155 11.43 -12.75 15.76
CA GLN A 155 10.72 -12.38 14.53
C GLN A 155 11.58 -12.69 13.30
N SER A 156 10.90 -12.91 12.19
CA SER A 156 11.49 -13.01 10.84
C SER A 156 10.44 -12.59 9.81
N PRO A 157 10.86 -12.03 8.67
CA PRO A 157 9.92 -11.59 7.64
C PRO A 157 9.22 -12.77 6.97
N THR A 158 7.98 -12.54 6.54
CA THR A 158 7.23 -13.51 5.73
C THR A 158 7.60 -13.40 4.24
N VAL A 159 7.86 -12.18 3.76
CA VAL A 159 8.28 -11.88 2.38
C VAL A 159 9.73 -11.43 2.41
N GLU A 160 10.56 -12.01 1.54
CA GLU A 160 12.02 -11.81 1.58
C GLU A 160 12.43 -10.37 1.24
N PHE A 161 11.90 -9.81 0.14
CA PHE A 161 12.14 -8.44 -0.26
C PHE A 161 10.83 -7.65 -0.19
N ARG A 162 10.85 -6.50 0.44
CA ARG A 162 9.66 -5.68 0.71
C ARG A 162 10.02 -4.22 0.76
N GLY A 163 9.24 -3.41 0.07
CA GLY A 163 9.56 -1.99 -0.03
C GLY A 163 8.54 -1.18 -0.77
N ILE A 164 8.94 0.04 -1.11
CA ILE A 164 8.11 1.01 -1.80
C ILE A 164 8.75 1.49 -3.09
N PHE A 165 7.91 1.89 -4.01
CA PHE A 165 8.25 2.68 -5.18
C PHE A 165 7.71 4.10 -5.01
N ILE A 166 8.59 5.08 -4.88
CA ILE A 166 8.19 6.48 -4.91
C ILE A 166 8.20 6.90 -6.38
N ASN A 167 7.06 6.82 -7.04
CA ASN A 167 6.96 7.18 -8.43
C ASN A 167 7.10 8.69 -8.66
N ASP A 168 6.70 9.51 -7.67
CA ASP A 168 6.82 10.97 -7.63
C ASP A 168 6.27 11.62 -8.91
N GLU A 169 4.97 11.60 -9.03
CA GLU A 169 4.18 11.96 -10.21
C GLU A 169 4.16 13.47 -10.54
N ASP A 170 5.32 14.14 -10.42
CA ASP A 170 5.54 15.57 -10.64
C ASP A 170 4.81 16.50 -9.66
N TRP A 171 4.41 15.98 -8.51
CA TRP A 171 3.82 16.76 -7.42
C TRP A 171 4.32 16.22 -6.06
N GLY A 172 3.96 16.79 -4.95
CA GLY A 172 4.28 16.24 -3.62
C GLY A 172 5.76 16.27 -3.28
N LEU A 173 6.42 15.11 -3.20
CA LEU A 173 7.77 14.94 -2.66
C LEU A 173 8.84 15.78 -3.39
N THR A 174 8.88 15.75 -4.72
CA THR A 174 9.83 16.56 -5.50
C THR A 174 9.60 18.06 -5.28
N ARG A 175 8.35 18.51 -5.22
CA ARG A 175 8.01 19.92 -4.96
C ARG A 175 8.37 20.33 -3.53
N TRP A 176 8.16 19.44 -2.55
CA TRP A 176 8.56 19.67 -1.17
C TRP A 176 10.09 19.69 -1.04
N ASN A 177 10.78 18.75 -1.66
CA ASN A 177 12.24 18.68 -1.65
C ASN A 177 12.88 19.91 -2.30
N SER A 178 12.32 20.41 -3.40
CA SER A 178 12.86 21.57 -4.13
C SER A 178 12.55 22.93 -3.50
N ARG A 179 11.80 23.00 -2.39
CA ARG A 179 11.41 24.26 -1.74
C ARG A 179 12.58 25.09 -1.22
N ASP A 180 13.66 24.41 -0.84
CA ASP A 180 14.84 25.02 -0.21
C ASP A 180 15.91 25.43 -1.25
N TYR A 181 15.68 25.15 -2.54
CA TYR A 181 16.54 25.56 -3.63
C TYR A 181 16.18 26.98 -4.07
N GLU A 182 16.88 27.98 -3.56
CA GLU A 182 16.75 29.36 -4.03
C GLU A 182 17.65 29.63 -5.26
N PRO A 183 17.24 30.48 -6.21
CA PRO A 183 18.12 30.95 -7.27
C PRO A 183 19.35 31.66 -6.64
N PRO A 184 20.58 31.47 -7.18
CA PRO A 184 20.94 30.83 -8.45
C PRO A 184 21.24 29.32 -8.34
N TYR A 185 21.13 28.71 -7.18
CA TYR A 185 21.56 27.33 -6.90
C TYR A 185 20.52 26.25 -7.28
N ARG A 186 19.62 26.54 -8.17
CA ARG A 186 18.75 25.48 -8.68
C ARG A 186 19.57 24.50 -9.52
N PRO A 187 19.68 23.24 -9.12
CA PRO A 187 20.11 22.22 -10.07
C PRO A 187 19.19 22.29 -11.28
N THR A 188 19.69 21.92 -12.44
CA THR A 188 18.89 21.91 -13.69
C THR A 188 17.64 21.03 -13.57
N ARG A 189 17.64 20.11 -12.60
CA ARG A 189 16.47 19.31 -12.17
C ARG A 189 16.48 19.14 -10.65
N PRO A 190 15.34 19.13 -9.97
CA PRO A 190 15.22 18.69 -8.59
C PRO A 190 15.84 17.30 -8.41
N ALA A 191 16.45 17.05 -7.27
CA ALA A 191 17.01 15.74 -6.93
C ALA A 191 16.61 15.40 -5.50
N ILE A 192 16.17 14.15 -5.28
CA ILE A 192 16.08 13.58 -3.93
C ILE A 192 17.48 13.18 -3.54
N GLY A 193 18.18 14.10 -2.87
CA GLY A 193 19.58 13.95 -2.45
C GLY A 193 19.73 13.13 -1.17
N PRO A 194 21.00 12.94 -0.70
CA PRO A 194 21.32 12.03 0.40
C PRO A 194 20.59 12.36 1.72
N ASP A 195 20.33 13.64 2.01
CA ASP A 195 19.60 14.02 3.22
C ASP A 195 18.14 13.49 3.21
N LYS A 196 17.43 13.68 2.09
CA LYS A 196 16.06 13.22 1.97
C LYS A 196 15.98 11.70 1.79
N THR A 197 16.93 11.13 1.05
CA THR A 197 17.09 9.67 0.90
C THR A 197 17.32 9.02 2.27
N SER A 198 18.11 9.63 3.16
CA SER A 198 18.31 9.14 4.54
C SER A 198 17.00 9.10 5.33
N LEU A 199 16.16 10.15 5.22
CA LEU A 199 14.85 10.19 5.89
C LEU A 199 13.89 9.12 5.34
N ILE A 200 13.92 8.85 4.02
CA ILE A 200 13.14 7.79 3.41
C ILE A 200 13.62 6.42 3.90
N PHE A 201 14.92 6.20 3.92
CA PHE A 201 15.49 4.90 4.30
C PHE A 201 15.37 4.64 5.80
N GLU A 202 15.39 5.67 6.64
CA GLU A 202 15.03 5.54 8.05
C GLU A 202 13.58 5.08 8.21
N LEU A 203 12.63 5.67 7.47
CA LEU A 203 11.24 5.21 7.47
C LEU A 203 11.15 3.74 7.04
N LEU A 204 11.85 3.34 5.98
CA LEU A 204 11.87 1.95 5.52
C LEU A 204 12.39 0.99 6.61
N LEU A 205 13.48 1.33 7.30
CA LEU A 205 13.97 0.52 8.42
C LEU A 205 12.96 0.45 9.57
N ARG A 206 12.32 1.58 9.93
CA ARG A 206 11.27 1.62 10.96
C ARG A 206 10.06 0.76 10.61
N LEU A 207 9.73 0.66 9.33
CA LEU A 207 8.69 -0.23 8.77
C LEU A 207 9.20 -1.64 8.43
N ARG A 208 10.48 -1.93 8.72
CA ARG A 208 11.15 -3.23 8.46
C ARG A 208 11.14 -3.63 6.99
N ALA A 209 11.20 -2.64 6.10
CA ALA A 209 11.42 -2.80 4.68
C ALA A 209 12.91 -2.81 4.34
N ASN A 210 13.29 -3.41 3.21
CA ASN A 210 14.66 -3.55 2.76
C ASN A 210 14.87 -3.15 1.30
N THR A 211 13.83 -2.74 0.57
CA THR A 211 13.89 -2.46 -0.87
C THR A 211 13.29 -1.10 -1.18
N TYR A 212 13.91 -0.39 -2.11
CA TYR A 212 13.47 0.92 -2.58
C TYR A 212 13.58 1.02 -4.09
N TRP A 213 12.51 1.48 -4.75
CA TRP A 213 12.52 1.91 -6.14
C TRP A 213 12.43 3.43 -6.20
N PRO A 214 13.45 4.10 -6.77
CA PRO A 214 13.50 5.56 -6.84
C PRO A 214 12.59 6.14 -7.92
N PRO A 215 12.32 7.46 -7.89
CA PRO A 215 11.53 8.15 -8.90
C PRO A 215 12.05 7.95 -10.31
N MET A 216 11.11 7.71 -11.23
CA MET A 216 11.43 7.48 -12.65
C MET A 216 11.16 8.70 -13.54
N HIS A 217 10.40 9.69 -13.07
CA HIS A 217 9.98 10.84 -13.86
C HIS A 217 11.10 11.84 -14.16
N GLU A 218 10.99 12.53 -15.28
CA GLU A 218 11.97 13.53 -15.75
C GLU A 218 12.08 14.77 -14.87
N SER A 219 11.06 15.03 -14.05
CA SER A 219 11.07 16.10 -13.07
C SER A 219 12.12 15.90 -11.99
N ASN A 220 12.62 14.67 -11.83
CA ASN A 220 13.61 14.30 -10.83
C ASN A 220 14.92 13.83 -11.46
N GLN A 221 16.03 13.92 -10.73
CA GLN A 221 17.30 13.36 -11.17
C GLN A 221 17.36 11.87 -10.85
N ALA A 222 17.96 11.07 -11.74
CA ALA A 222 18.15 9.64 -11.52
C ALA A 222 18.96 9.38 -10.24
N PHE A 223 18.56 8.34 -9.48
CA PHE A 223 19.13 7.99 -8.19
C PHE A 223 20.66 7.82 -8.24
N PHE A 224 21.16 7.05 -9.22
CA PHE A 224 22.57 6.77 -9.36
C PHE A 224 23.41 7.91 -9.94
N LEU A 225 22.78 8.97 -10.47
CA LEU A 225 23.44 10.21 -10.86
C LEU A 225 23.44 11.27 -9.75
N THR A 226 22.79 10.98 -8.62
CA THR A 226 22.74 11.89 -7.48
C THR A 226 23.81 11.51 -6.49
N GLU A 227 24.82 12.41 -6.34
CA GLU A 227 25.95 12.21 -5.44
C GLU A 227 25.48 11.96 -4.00
N GLY A 228 26.07 10.97 -3.33
CA GLY A 228 25.79 10.60 -1.94
C GLY A 228 24.65 9.58 -1.77
N ASN A 229 23.79 9.35 -2.76
CA ASN A 229 22.66 8.42 -2.62
C ASN A 229 23.10 6.95 -2.49
N ARG A 230 24.20 6.56 -3.16
CA ARG A 230 24.74 5.20 -3.10
C ARG A 230 25.25 4.88 -1.70
N GLU A 231 25.99 5.82 -1.11
CA GLU A 231 26.56 5.71 0.23
C GLU A 231 25.43 5.64 1.28
N VAL A 232 24.32 6.34 1.05
CA VAL A 232 23.14 6.23 1.90
C VAL A 232 22.50 4.84 1.76
N ALA A 233 22.41 4.27 0.56
CA ALA A 233 21.87 2.93 0.37
C ALA A 233 22.69 1.87 1.12
N GLU A 234 24.01 1.90 1.03
CA GLU A 234 24.93 1.03 1.78
C GLU A 234 24.76 1.23 3.29
N LYS A 235 24.75 2.49 3.74
CA LYS A 235 24.65 2.86 5.15
C LYS A 235 23.36 2.36 5.83
N TYR A 236 22.26 2.30 5.08
CA TYR A 236 20.97 1.81 5.57
C TYR A 236 20.67 0.37 5.17
N GLY A 237 21.53 -0.26 4.34
CA GLY A 237 21.35 -1.64 3.87
C GLY A 237 20.11 -1.81 2.97
N ILE A 238 19.80 -0.83 2.14
CA ILE A 238 18.61 -0.86 1.28
C ILE A 238 18.98 -1.34 -0.12
N TYR A 239 18.31 -2.40 -0.57
CA TYR A 239 18.38 -2.87 -1.96
C TYR A 239 17.71 -1.87 -2.88
N ILE A 240 18.45 -1.41 -3.90
CA ILE A 240 17.90 -0.53 -4.91
C ILE A 240 17.38 -1.37 -6.07
N GLY A 241 16.10 -1.27 -6.34
CA GLY A 241 15.45 -1.82 -7.52
C GLY A 241 14.99 -0.73 -8.46
N SER A 242 14.24 -1.11 -9.48
CA SER A 242 13.69 -0.17 -10.44
C SER A 242 12.43 -0.72 -11.12
N SER A 243 11.64 0.15 -11.71
CA SER A 243 10.40 -0.21 -12.36
C SER A 243 10.62 -0.93 -13.71
N HIS A 244 9.52 -1.33 -14.33
CA HIS A 244 9.48 -1.98 -15.64
C HIS A 244 10.04 -1.13 -16.80
N CYS A 245 10.18 0.18 -16.61
CA CYS A 245 10.73 1.12 -17.59
C CYS A 245 12.23 1.37 -17.42
N GLU A 246 12.85 0.87 -16.36
CA GLU A 246 14.18 1.23 -15.90
C GLU A 246 15.10 -0.01 -15.79
N PRO A 247 15.37 -0.70 -16.91
CA PRO A 247 16.17 -1.91 -16.89
C PRO A 247 17.63 -1.63 -16.53
N MET A 248 18.29 -2.63 -15.93
CA MET A 248 19.75 -2.62 -15.68
C MET A 248 20.20 -1.48 -14.75
N ALA A 249 19.35 -1.07 -13.78
CA ALA A 249 19.60 0.03 -12.86
C ALA A 249 19.81 1.40 -13.57
N THR A 250 19.29 1.57 -14.77
CA THR A 250 19.26 2.85 -15.50
C THR A 250 17.92 3.55 -15.30
N ASN A 251 17.88 4.87 -15.53
CA ASN A 251 16.65 5.61 -15.74
C ASN A 251 16.67 6.20 -17.16
N PRO A 252 16.17 5.47 -18.16
CA PRO A 252 16.26 5.89 -19.55
C PRO A 252 15.60 7.24 -19.84
N ALA A 253 14.46 7.55 -19.16
CA ALA A 253 13.76 8.82 -19.33
C ALA A 253 14.61 10.04 -18.96
N VAL A 254 15.40 9.91 -17.91
CA VAL A 254 16.25 10.99 -17.38
C VAL A 254 17.65 10.97 -17.99
N GLU A 255 18.21 9.79 -18.18
CA GLU A 255 19.62 9.59 -18.54
C GLU A 255 19.84 9.56 -20.05
N TRP A 256 19.01 8.86 -20.82
CA TRP A 256 19.20 8.72 -22.26
C TRP A 256 19.25 10.07 -23.02
N PRO A 257 18.37 11.06 -22.74
CA PRO A 257 18.46 12.37 -23.40
C PRO A 257 19.77 13.14 -23.12
N LYS A 258 20.52 12.76 -22.09
CA LYS A 258 21.77 13.42 -21.70
C LYS A 258 23.02 12.72 -22.24
N ILE A 259 23.03 11.39 -22.18
CA ILE A 259 24.23 10.58 -22.47
C ILE A 259 23.99 9.51 -23.52
N GLY A 260 22.74 9.26 -23.93
CA GLY A 260 22.40 8.32 -24.99
C GLY A 260 22.82 8.83 -26.38
N VAL A 261 23.04 7.90 -27.30
CA VAL A 261 23.37 8.18 -28.68
C VAL A 261 22.28 7.59 -29.60
N GLY A 262 21.62 8.43 -30.38
CA GLY A 262 20.55 8.01 -31.25
C GLY A 262 19.23 7.71 -30.50
N GLU A 263 18.34 6.95 -31.10
CA GLU A 263 17.06 6.58 -30.53
C GLU A 263 17.23 5.49 -29.45
N TYR A 264 16.43 5.52 -28.38
CA TYR A 264 16.36 4.43 -27.40
C TYR A 264 15.56 3.27 -28.00
N ASN A 265 16.21 2.56 -28.91
CA ASN A 265 15.63 1.49 -29.71
C ASN A 265 16.62 0.34 -29.84
N PHE A 266 16.33 -0.77 -29.16
CA PHE A 266 17.22 -1.93 -29.15
C PHE A 266 17.40 -2.57 -30.52
N ILE A 267 16.38 -2.50 -31.41
CA ILE A 267 16.42 -3.15 -32.71
C ILE A 267 17.28 -2.35 -33.71
N SER A 268 17.10 -1.02 -33.76
CA SER A 268 17.80 -0.16 -34.73
C SER A 268 19.09 0.48 -34.19
N ASN A 269 19.27 0.50 -32.88
CA ASN A 269 20.38 1.16 -32.19
C ASN A 269 21.04 0.29 -31.09
N HIS A 270 21.13 -1.01 -31.36
CA HIS A 270 21.55 -2.06 -30.46
C HIS A 270 22.81 -1.71 -29.66
N ASP A 271 23.92 -1.41 -30.33
CA ASP A 271 25.23 -1.23 -29.68
C ASP A 271 25.26 -0.06 -28.68
N ASN A 272 24.57 1.03 -28.98
CA ASN A 272 24.51 2.17 -28.07
C ASN A 272 23.62 1.87 -26.85
N VAL A 273 22.51 1.13 -27.03
CA VAL A 273 21.66 0.71 -25.92
C VAL A 273 22.39 -0.29 -25.02
N MET A 274 23.08 -1.28 -25.62
CA MET A 274 23.89 -2.24 -24.86
C MET A 274 25.03 -1.54 -24.09
N LYS A 275 25.70 -0.58 -24.74
CA LYS A 275 26.75 0.22 -24.07
C LYS A 275 26.21 1.00 -22.89
N PHE A 276 25.03 1.61 -23.02
CA PHE A 276 24.38 2.37 -21.96
C PHE A 276 24.11 1.48 -20.73
N TRP A 277 23.58 0.27 -20.92
CA TRP A 277 23.38 -0.68 -19.84
C TRP A 277 24.70 -1.20 -19.25
N GLU A 278 25.67 -1.56 -20.11
CA GLU A 278 26.97 -2.05 -19.65
C GLU A 278 27.71 -1.03 -18.79
N ASP A 279 27.71 0.23 -19.20
CA ASP A 279 28.38 1.30 -18.45
C ASP A 279 27.72 1.47 -17.06
N ARG A 280 26.39 1.40 -16.97
CA ARG A 280 25.69 1.44 -15.68
C ARG A 280 26.02 0.23 -14.81
N VAL A 281 25.95 -0.97 -15.34
CA VAL A 281 26.23 -2.20 -14.58
C VAL A 281 27.66 -2.16 -14.02
N LYS A 282 28.66 -1.71 -14.79
CA LYS A 282 30.04 -1.53 -14.32
C LYS A 282 30.14 -0.52 -13.16
N ASP A 283 29.38 0.56 -13.26
CA ASP A 283 29.36 1.64 -12.28
C ASP A 283 28.77 1.21 -10.92
N VAL A 284 27.76 0.32 -10.93
CA VAL A 284 27.02 -0.08 -9.72
C VAL A 284 27.27 -1.52 -9.27
N ASN A 285 28.20 -2.25 -9.86
CA ASN A 285 28.40 -3.69 -9.63
C ASN A 285 28.79 -4.10 -8.20
N LYS A 286 29.12 -3.14 -7.33
CA LYS A 286 29.42 -3.35 -5.91
C LYS A 286 28.25 -2.99 -4.99
N GLN A 287 27.17 -2.47 -5.54
CA GLN A 287 25.98 -2.07 -4.79
C GLN A 287 24.99 -3.24 -4.66
N GLU A 288 24.16 -3.22 -3.63
CA GLU A 288 23.07 -4.17 -3.48
C GLU A 288 21.89 -3.76 -4.40
N ILE A 289 21.88 -4.34 -5.60
CA ILE A 289 20.90 -4.05 -6.65
C ILE A 289 20.00 -5.29 -6.87
N PHE A 290 18.70 -5.02 -7.00
CA PHE A 290 17.74 -5.96 -7.57
C PHE A 290 17.50 -5.54 -9.03
N TYR A 291 18.16 -6.18 -9.98
CA TYR A 291 18.15 -5.76 -11.37
C TYR A 291 16.82 -6.07 -12.05
N THR A 292 16.15 -5.04 -12.56
CA THR A 292 15.06 -5.22 -13.52
C THR A 292 15.67 -5.58 -14.88
N ILE A 293 15.21 -6.67 -15.47
CA ILE A 293 15.57 -7.11 -16.82
C ILE A 293 14.35 -7.03 -17.74
N GLY A 294 14.61 -7.01 -19.04
CA GLY A 294 13.61 -6.68 -20.07
C GLY A 294 13.76 -5.26 -20.56
N MET A 295 12.81 -4.78 -21.33
CA MET A 295 12.80 -3.41 -21.87
C MET A 295 11.39 -2.99 -22.22
N ARG A 296 11.07 -1.71 -21.98
CA ARG A 296 9.99 -0.95 -22.61
C ARG A 296 10.58 0.25 -23.34
N GLY A 297 9.79 1.18 -23.80
CA GLY A 297 10.27 2.44 -24.39
C GLY A 297 10.74 3.45 -23.34
N LEU A 298 11.04 4.65 -23.78
CA LEU A 298 11.25 5.77 -22.86
C LEU A 298 9.96 6.05 -22.10
N HIS A 299 10.05 6.37 -20.83
CA HIS A 299 8.90 6.47 -19.92
C HIS A 299 8.04 5.19 -19.93
N ASP A 300 6.74 5.35 -19.78
CA ASP A 300 5.78 4.24 -19.75
C ASP A 300 5.25 3.87 -21.16
N TRP A 301 6.00 4.16 -22.22
CA TRP A 301 5.65 3.78 -23.59
C TRP A 301 6.08 2.36 -23.93
N GLY A 302 5.44 1.78 -24.95
CA GLY A 302 5.82 0.48 -25.49
C GLY A 302 7.21 0.51 -26.15
N MET A 303 7.83 -0.66 -26.29
CA MET A 303 9.15 -0.84 -26.91
C MET A 303 9.17 -0.29 -28.35
N ALA A 304 10.13 0.58 -28.66
CA ALA A 304 10.32 1.11 -30.00
C ALA A 304 10.83 0.03 -30.97
N GLY A 305 10.37 0.09 -32.23
CA GLY A 305 10.78 -0.82 -33.29
C GLY A 305 10.07 -2.17 -33.33
N ALA A 306 9.21 -2.49 -32.30
CA ALA A 306 8.40 -3.70 -32.27
C ALA A 306 6.93 -3.33 -31.99
N THR A 307 6.05 -3.65 -32.91
CA THR A 307 4.63 -3.24 -32.87
C THR A 307 3.69 -4.38 -32.52
N THR A 308 4.02 -5.60 -32.92
CA THR A 308 3.22 -6.79 -32.63
C THR A 308 3.74 -7.56 -31.41
N PRO A 309 2.90 -8.36 -30.74
CA PRO A 309 3.34 -9.21 -29.64
C PRO A 309 4.48 -10.17 -30.03
N GLU A 310 4.45 -10.71 -31.24
CA GLU A 310 5.47 -11.61 -31.77
C GLU A 310 6.82 -10.91 -31.97
N GLU A 311 6.82 -9.70 -32.54
CA GLU A 311 8.03 -8.89 -32.71
C GLU A 311 8.62 -8.53 -31.34
N ARG A 312 7.77 -8.10 -30.40
CA ARG A 312 8.18 -7.80 -29.01
C ARG A 312 8.75 -9.05 -28.31
N LYS A 313 8.14 -10.21 -28.51
CA LYS A 313 8.63 -11.47 -27.95
C LYS A 313 10.04 -11.81 -28.43
N VAL A 314 10.29 -11.70 -29.74
CA VAL A 314 11.63 -11.93 -30.31
C VAL A 314 12.64 -10.95 -29.75
N ALA A 315 12.32 -9.66 -29.74
CA ALA A 315 13.20 -8.62 -29.21
C ALA A 315 13.47 -8.79 -27.72
N LEU A 316 12.44 -9.03 -26.88
CA LEU A 316 12.60 -9.22 -25.45
C LEU A 316 13.39 -10.49 -25.08
N THR A 317 13.26 -11.57 -25.88
CA THR A 317 14.09 -12.78 -25.72
C THR A 317 15.56 -12.45 -25.86
N GLN A 318 15.93 -11.65 -26.88
CA GLN A 318 17.32 -11.23 -27.09
C GLN A 318 17.78 -10.23 -26.00
N VAL A 319 16.96 -9.26 -25.64
CA VAL A 319 17.23 -8.29 -24.56
C VAL A 319 17.55 -9.02 -23.26
N ILE A 320 16.68 -9.93 -22.81
CA ILE A 320 16.87 -10.68 -21.56
C ILE A 320 18.18 -11.48 -21.59
N LYS A 321 18.46 -12.15 -22.73
CA LYS A 321 19.70 -12.92 -22.89
C LYS A 321 20.94 -12.03 -22.73
N GLU A 322 21.02 -10.93 -23.47
CA GLU A 322 22.19 -10.05 -23.47
C GLU A 322 22.36 -9.27 -22.18
N GLN A 323 21.27 -8.82 -21.55
CA GLN A 323 21.33 -8.22 -20.22
C GLN A 323 21.91 -9.20 -19.20
N ARG A 324 21.53 -10.47 -19.22
CA ARG A 324 22.09 -11.50 -18.34
C ARG A 324 23.57 -11.78 -18.64
N GLU A 325 24.00 -11.70 -19.89
CA GLU A 325 25.43 -11.79 -20.26
C GLU A 325 26.23 -10.62 -19.65
N LEU A 326 25.69 -9.39 -19.64
CA LEU A 326 26.30 -8.25 -18.95
C LEU A 326 26.39 -8.48 -17.43
N LEU A 327 25.34 -9.02 -16.80
CA LEU A 327 25.35 -9.32 -15.37
C LEU A 327 26.36 -10.43 -15.04
N ALA A 328 26.45 -11.48 -15.86
CA ALA A 328 27.45 -12.54 -15.71
C ALA A 328 28.88 -11.99 -15.85
N LYS A 329 29.10 -11.08 -16.77
CA LYS A 329 30.41 -10.49 -17.06
C LYS A 329 30.89 -9.52 -15.95
N HIS A 330 29.99 -8.72 -15.37
CA HIS A 330 30.38 -7.60 -14.53
C HIS A 330 29.96 -7.70 -13.06
N VAL A 331 28.98 -8.54 -12.73
CA VAL A 331 28.46 -8.67 -11.35
C VAL A 331 28.85 -10.01 -10.75
N ASN A 332 28.37 -11.13 -11.34
CA ASN A 332 28.70 -12.46 -10.86
C ASN A 332 28.71 -13.46 -12.03
N PRO A 333 29.81 -14.22 -12.25
CA PRO A 333 29.87 -15.23 -13.33
C PRO A 333 28.74 -16.27 -13.26
N ASP A 334 28.29 -16.60 -12.05
CA ASP A 334 27.08 -17.35 -11.83
C ASP A 334 25.88 -16.37 -11.74
N VAL A 335 25.31 -16.06 -12.88
CA VAL A 335 24.23 -15.07 -13.00
C VAL A 335 22.98 -15.44 -12.19
N THR A 336 22.83 -16.72 -11.79
CA THR A 336 21.72 -17.16 -10.95
C THR A 336 21.81 -16.64 -9.51
N LYS A 337 22.98 -16.16 -9.11
CA LYS A 337 23.21 -15.51 -7.81
C LYS A 337 22.97 -14.00 -7.81
N VAL A 338 22.77 -13.41 -8.99
CA VAL A 338 22.42 -11.99 -9.12
C VAL A 338 20.92 -11.83 -8.95
N PRO A 339 20.42 -11.00 -8.01
CA PRO A 339 18.99 -10.74 -7.88
C PRO A 339 18.44 -10.08 -9.16
N GLN A 340 17.49 -10.72 -9.81
CA GLN A 340 16.90 -10.29 -11.07
C GLN A 340 15.39 -10.42 -11.02
N MET A 341 14.68 -9.46 -11.63
CA MET A 341 13.24 -9.51 -11.77
C MET A 341 12.80 -9.11 -13.18
N PHE A 342 11.71 -9.70 -13.62
CA PHE A 342 11.01 -9.35 -14.84
C PHE A 342 9.59 -8.93 -14.50
N ILE A 343 9.16 -7.78 -14.99
CA ILE A 343 7.86 -7.17 -14.66
C ILE A 343 6.99 -7.18 -15.92
N PRO A 344 6.07 -8.15 -16.08
CA PRO A 344 5.16 -8.21 -17.22
C PRO A 344 4.02 -7.21 -17.05
N TYR A 345 4.30 -5.91 -17.24
CA TYR A 345 3.36 -4.81 -17.03
C TYR A 345 2.67 -4.41 -18.34
N LYS A 346 1.37 -4.15 -18.28
CA LYS A 346 0.53 -3.75 -19.42
C LYS A 346 0.71 -4.71 -20.63
N GLU A 347 1.10 -4.18 -21.79
CA GLU A 347 1.31 -4.96 -23.03
C GLU A 347 2.38 -6.05 -22.92
N VAL A 348 3.30 -5.95 -21.96
CA VAL A 348 4.31 -6.99 -21.74
C VAL A 348 3.70 -8.25 -21.12
N LEU A 349 2.57 -8.12 -20.39
CA LEU A 349 1.81 -9.28 -19.90
C LEU A 349 1.22 -10.08 -21.07
N ASP A 350 0.74 -9.41 -22.12
CA ASP A 350 0.24 -10.07 -23.31
C ASP A 350 1.38 -10.82 -24.04
N VAL A 351 2.56 -10.22 -24.12
CA VAL A 351 3.75 -10.86 -24.71
C VAL A 351 4.18 -12.07 -23.88
N TYR A 352 4.13 -11.98 -22.56
CA TYR A 352 4.40 -13.12 -21.66
C TYR A 352 3.38 -14.26 -21.88
N ASN A 353 2.10 -13.93 -21.91
CA ASN A 353 1.02 -14.88 -22.15
C ASN A 353 1.09 -15.52 -23.55
N ALA A 354 1.65 -14.81 -24.54
CA ALA A 354 1.96 -15.33 -25.88
C ALA A 354 3.20 -16.24 -25.90
N GLY A 355 3.79 -16.57 -24.74
CA GLY A 355 4.85 -17.54 -24.56
C GLY A 355 6.27 -16.96 -24.61
N LEU A 356 6.49 -15.74 -24.11
CA LEU A 356 7.83 -15.25 -23.79
C LEU A 356 8.44 -16.12 -22.69
N GLU A 357 9.60 -16.70 -22.91
CA GLU A 357 10.32 -17.47 -21.92
C GLU A 357 11.23 -16.56 -21.07
N VAL A 358 11.00 -16.58 -19.76
CA VAL A 358 11.85 -15.90 -18.78
C VAL A 358 12.64 -16.97 -18.01
N PRO A 359 13.99 -16.83 -17.84
CA PRO A 359 14.81 -17.81 -17.14
C PRO A 359 14.29 -18.12 -15.73
N ASP A 360 14.36 -19.38 -15.31
CA ASP A 360 13.70 -19.90 -14.10
C ASP A 360 14.17 -19.24 -12.80
N ASP A 361 15.42 -18.77 -12.74
CA ASP A 361 16.03 -18.06 -11.61
C ASP A 361 15.63 -16.58 -11.50
N VAL A 362 14.95 -16.03 -12.52
CA VAL A 362 14.45 -14.65 -12.50
C VAL A 362 13.12 -14.59 -11.79
N THR A 363 12.97 -13.65 -10.85
CA THR A 363 11.69 -13.40 -10.16
C THR A 363 10.66 -12.80 -11.13
N LEU A 364 9.47 -13.39 -11.20
CA LEU A 364 8.34 -12.79 -11.93
C LEU A 364 7.60 -11.82 -11.00
N MET A 365 7.51 -10.55 -11.41
CA MET A 365 6.82 -9.48 -10.67
C MET A 365 5.45 -9.22 -11.31
N TRP A 366 4.39 -9.74 -10.70
CA TRP A 366 3.04 -9.57 -11.21
C TRP A 366 2.49 -8.19 -10.87
N PRO A 367 1.91 -7.45 -11.83
CA PRO A 367 1.27 -6.18 -11.53
C PRO A 367 -0.17 -6.38 -11.05
N ASP A 368 -0.70 -5.37 -10.36
CA ASP A 368 -2.13 -5.11 -10.35
C ASP A 368 -2.55 -4.32 -11.61
N ASP A 369 -3.84 -4.05 -11.73
CA ASP A 369 -4.39 -3.23 -12.82
C ASP A 369 -4.27 -1.72 -12.58
N ASN A 370 -3.44 -1.29 -11.66
CA ASN A 370 -3.24 0.06 -11.13
C ASN A 370 -4.37 0.57 -10.21
N PHE A 371 -5.45 -0.20 -10.05
CA PHE A 371 -6.59 0.11 -9.16
C PHE A 371 -6.75 -0.89 -8.03
N GLY A 372 -5.73 -1.71 -7.81
CA GLY A 372 -5.63 -2.63 -6.69
C GLY A 372 -6.14 -4.04 -6.97
N TYR A 373 -6.49 -4.39 -8.20
CA TYR A 373 -6.91 -5.75 -8.56
C TYR A 373 -5.75 -6.48 -9.26
N VAL A 374 -5.24 -7.53 -8.62
CA VAL A 374 -4.10 -8.31 -9.14
C VAL A 374 -4.45 -8.89 -10.52
N ALA A 375 -3.67 -8.55 -11.54
CA ALA A 375 -3.98 -8.85 -12.94
C ALA A 375 -3.62 -10.29 -13.36
N HIS A 376 -2.70 -10.94 -12.65
CA HIS A 376 -2.28 -12.32 -12.91
C HIS A 376 -1.89 -13.01 -11.61
N PHE A 377 -2.34 -14.25 -11.45
CA PHE A 377 -1.94 -15.11 -10.33
C PHE A 377 -1.06 -16.26 -10.82
N PRO A 378 0.03 -16.60 -10.10
CA PRO A 378 0.93 -17.66 -10.51
C PRO A 378 0.22 -18.99 -10.75
N THR A 379 0.44 -19.57 -11.91
CA THR A 379 0.07 -20.95 -12.24
C THR A 379 0.92 -21.95 -11.44
N GLU A 380 0.52 -23.22 -11.42
CA GLU A 380 1.28 -24.28 -10.72
C GLU A 380 2.72 -24.46 -11.27
N LYS A 381 2.95 -24.07 -12.53
CA LYS A 381 4.31 -24.03 -13.13
C LYS A 381 5.10 -22.85 -12.57
N GLU A 382 4.50 -21.65 -12.54
CA GLU A 382 5.15 -20.42 -12.09
C GLU A 382 5.47 -20.43 -10.59
N LYS A 383 4.64 -21.09 -9.76
CA LYS A 383 4.92 -21.28 -8.33
C LYS A 383 6.20 -22.07 -8.04
N LYS A 384 6.63 -22.95 -8.97
CA LYS A 384 7.79 -23.82 -8.80
C LYS A 384 9.10 -23.20 -9.26
N ARG A 385 9.07 -21.98 -9.79
CA ARG A 385 10.26 -21.29 -10.31
C ARG A 385 11.26 -21.01 -9.17
N ALA A 386 12.54 -21.17 -9.44
CA ALA A 386 13.61 -20.90 -8.48
C ALA A 386 13.69 -19.42 -8.10
N GLY A 387 13.43 -18.50 -9.05
CA GLY A 387 13.37 -17.06 -8.83
C GLY A 387 12.16 -16.61 -8.02
N GLY A 388 11.12 -17.45 -7.92
CA GLY A 388 9.89 -17.15 -7.20
C GLY A 388 9.02 -16.09 -7.88
N ASN A 389 8.03 -15.59 -7.13
CA ASN A 389 7.03 -14.64 -7.59
C ASN A 389 6.94 -13.44 -6.65
N GLY A 390 6.80 -12.26 -7.24
CA GLY A 390 6.61 -11.00 -6.52
C GLY A 390 5.39 -10.24 -7.02
N ILE A 391 5.12 -9.10 -6.39
CA ILE A 391 4.05 -8.20 -6.79
C ILE A 391 4.51 -6.75 -6.81
N TYR A 392 4.05 -6.04 -7.83
CA TYR A 392 4.09 -4.60 -7.97
C TYR A 392 2.66 -4.07 -7.85
N TYR A 393 2.34 -3.41 -6.73
CA TYR A 393 0.98 -3.07 -6.31
C TYR A 393 0.81 -1.56 -6.12
N HIS A 394 -0.35 -1.00 -6.51
CA HIS A 394 -0.61 0.43 -6.45
C HIS A 394 -1.58 0.80 -5.32
N VAL A 395 -1.26 1.87 -4.59
CA VAL A 395 -2.19 2.59 -3.70
C VAL A 395 -2.31 4.06 -4.09
N SER A 396 -1.63 4.45 -5.15
CA SER A 396 -1.65 5.73 -5.83
C SER A 396 -1.33 5.51 -7.31
N TYR A 397 -1.98 6.22 -8.20
CA TYR A 397 -1.77 6.03 -9.65
C TYR A 397 -2.04 7.31 -10.43
N TRP A 398 -1.22 7.52 -11.45
CA TRP A 398 -1.39 8.53 -12.48
C TRP A 398 -1.64 7.85 -13.83
N GLY A 399 -2.88 7.84 -14.32
CA GLY A 399 -3.16 7.27 -15.63
C GLY A 399 -4.63 7.02 -15.91
N VAL A 400 -4.87 6.09 -16.81
CA VAL A 400 -6.17 5.72 -17.36
C VAL A 400 -6.89 4.72 -16.46
N PRO A 401 -8.20 4.85 -16.16
CA PRO A 401 -9.14 5.87 -16.68
C PRO A 401 -9.11 7.20 -15.93
N HIS A 402 -8.57 7.28 -14.72
CA HIS A 402 -8.46 8.50 -13.95
C HIS A 402 -7.40 8.37 -12.85
N ASP A 403 -6.77 9.48 -12.49
CA ASP A 403 -5.80 9.55 -11.40
C ASP A 403 -6.48 9.34 -10.04
N TYR A 404 -5.74 8.77 -9.09
CA TYR A 404 -6.03 8.81 -7.66
C TYR A 404 -4.72 8.87 -6.87
N LEU A 405 -4.24 10.05 -6.59
CA LEU A 405 -2.94 10.30 -5.95
C LEU A 405 -2.99 11.40 -4.88
N TRP A 406 -4.18 11.99 -4.65
CA TRP A 406 -4.30 13.21 -3.89
C TRP A 406 -4.50 12.99 -2.37
N LEU A 407 -5.50 12.17 -1.96
CA LEU A 407 -5.96 12.11 -0.55
C LEU A 407 -5.72 10.78 0.17
N GLY A 408 -5.00 9.85 -0.41
CA GLY A 408 -4.71 8.56 0.23
C GLY A 408 -5.97 7.73 0.53
N THR A 409 -6.95 7.76 -0.35
CA THR A 409 -8.27 7.14 -0.16
C THR A 409 -8.34 5.68 -0.63
N PHE A 410 -7.21 5.05 -0.94
CA PHE A 410 -7.19 3.65 -1.32
C PHE A 410 -7.71 2.77 -0.19
N SER A 411 -8.63 1.84 -0.49
CA SER A 411 -9.28 1.00 0.51
C SER A 411 -8.31 0.02 1.18
N PRO A 412 -8.09 0.13 2.50
CA PRO A 412 -7.28 -0.86 3.23
C PRO A 412 -7.86 -2.27 3.18
N ALA A 413 -9.20 -2.41 3.09
CA ALA A 413 -9.86 -3.71 2.98
C ALA A 413 -9.57 -4.37 1.63
N LEU A 414 -9.52 -3.61 0.54
CA LEU A 414 -9.13 -4.12 -0.78
C LEU A 414 -7.65 -4.55 -0.78
N LEU A 415 -6.75 -3.70 -0.28
CA LEU A 415 -5.34 -4.01 -0.12
C LEU A 415 -5.17 -5.32 0.67
N TYR A 416 -5.78 -5.41 1.85
CA TYR A 416 -5.74 -6.60 2.70
C TYR A 416 -6.23 -7.85 1.97
N GLN A 417 -7.35 -7.78 1.26
CA GLN A 417 -7.91 -8.89 0.51
C GLN A 417 -6.99 -9.35 -0.62
N GLN A 418 -6.50 -8.42 -1.43
CA GLN A 418 -5.67 -8.75 -2.60
C GLN A 418 -4.29 -9.28 -2.19
N MET A 419 -3.67 -8.71 -1.16
CA MET A 419 -2.37 -9.18 -0.68
C MET A 419 -2.46 -10.56 -0.02
N ASN A 420 -3.54 -10.85 0.72
CA ASN A 420 -3.79 -12.20 1.23
C ASN A 420 -3.96 -13.20 0.10
N LEU A 421 -4.74 -12.86 -0.93
CA LEU A 421 -4.96 -13.73 -2.08
C LEU A 421 -3.66 -13.97 -2.86
N ALA A 422 -2.88 -12.92 -3.14
CA ALA A 422 -1.59 -13.03 -3.81
C ALA A 422 -0.62 -13.93 -3.04
N TYR A 423 -0.53 -13.74 -1.72
CA TYR A 423 0.31 -14.59 -0.87
C TYR A 423 -0.10 -16.06 -0.92
N ASP A 424 -1.40 -16.36 -0.81
CA ASP A 424 -1.93 -17.73 -0.87
C ASP A 424 -1.71 -18.39 -2.24
N LYS A 425 -1.60 -17.59 -3.29
CA LYS A 425 -1.28 -18.05 -4.65
C LYS A 425 0.23 -18.12 -4.94
N GLY A 426 1.09 -17.89 -3.93
CA GLY A 426 2.54 -18.11 -4.02
C GLY A 426 3.36 -16.87 -4.38
N VAL A 427 2.79 -15.68 -4.28
CA VAL A 427 3.49 -14.41 -4.46
C VAL A 427 4.17 -14.03 -3.15
N GLN A 428 5.42 -14.56 -2.93
CA GLN A 428 6.06 -14.50 -1.61
C GLN A 428 7.52 -14.02 -1.66
N LYS A 429 8.10 -13.77 -2.86
CA LYS A 429 9.51 -13.41 -2.97
C LYS A 429 9.78 -11.94 -2.74
N ILE A 430 9.04 -11.06 -3.41
CA ILE A 430 9.22 -9.60 -3.32
C ILE A 430 7.87 -8.89 -3.42
N TRP A 431 7.65 -7.92 -2.54
CA TRP A 431 6.48 -7.05 -2.54
C TRP A 431 6.90 -5.59 -2.62
N ILE A 432 6.45 -4.88 -3.66
CA ILE A 432 6.70 -3.46 -3.88
C ILE A 432 5.38 -2.71 -3.98
N LEU A 433 5.23 -1.70 -3.13
CA LEU A 433 4.08 -0.80 -3.12
C LEU A 433 4.41 0.49 -3.87
N ASN A 434 3.70 0.76 -4.97
CA ASN A 434 3.73 2.08 -5.58
C ASN A 434 2.91 3.05 -4.72
N VAL A 435 3.63 3.95 -4.08
CA VAL A 435 3.04 4.92 -3.16
C VAL A 435 2.79 6.29 -3.83
N GLY A 436 3.29 6.51 -5.07
CA GLY A 436 3.36 7.85 -5.64
C GLY A 436 4.31 8.69 -4.81
N ASP A 437 3.81 9.20 -3.69
CA ASP A 437 4.55 9.84 -2.62
C ASP A 437 4.29 9.19 -1.25
N ILE A 438 5.14 9.46 -0.26
CA ILE A 438 4.95 8.94 1.11
C ILE A 438 3.66 9.50 1.73
N LYS A 439 3.37 10.77 1.48
CA LYS A 439 2.18 11.46 1.99
C LYS A 439 1.14 11.64 0.88
N PRO A 440 -0.14 11.43 1.15
CA PRO A 440 -0.78 11.13 2.44
C PRO A 440 -1.25 9.66 2.58
N ILE A 441 -0.40 8.69 2.27
CA ILE A 441 -0.75 7.25 2.27
C ILE A 441 0.01 6.45 3.33
N GLU A 442 0.26 7.06 4.47
CA GLU A 442 1.01 6.50 5.59
C GLU A 442 0.40 5.17 6.06
N TYR A 443 -0.90 5.13 6.28
CA TYR A 443 -1.56 3.93 6.80
C TYR A 443 -1.52 2.75 5.82
N GLN A 444 -1.80 2.98 4.54
CA GLN A 444 -1.74 1.93 3.52
C GLN A 444 -0.34 1.36 3.38
N THR A 445 0.69 2.23 3.46
CA THR A 445 2.09 1.81 3.42
C THR A 445 2.45 0.93 4.62
N GLU A 446 2.03 1.31 5.83
CA GLU A 446 2.27 0.51 7.02
C GLU A 446 1.54 -0.84 6.95
N LEU A 447 0.26 -0.86 6.58
CA LEU A 447 -0.51 -2.09 6.44
C LEU A 447 0.16 -3.07 5.45
N PHE A 448 0.57 -2.59 4.29
CA PHE A 448 1.24 -3.41 3.28
C PHE A 448 2.57 -4.00 3.80
N LEU A 449 3.41 -3.19 4.43
CA LEU A 449 4.70 -3.62 4.94
C LEU A 449 4.57 -4.50 6.20
N ASP A 450 3.58 -4.26 7.06
CA ASP A 450 3.29 -5.15 8.19
C ASP A 450 2.76 -6.51 7.71
N MET A 451 1.94 -6.57 6.65
CA MET A 451 1.56 -7.83 6.00
C MET A 451 2.78 -8.56 5.43
N ALA A 452 3.66 -7.85 4.74
CA ALA A 452 4.89 -8.43 4.18
C ALA A 452 5.85 -8.92 5.29
N TRP A 453 5.90 -8.23 6.42
CA TRP A 453 6.68 -8.66 7.58
C TRP A 453 6.09 -9.88 8.29
N ASN A 454 4.80 -9.85 8.63
CA ASN A 454 4.13 -10.95 9.32
C ASN A 454 2.65 -11.06 8.93
N ILE A 455 2.38 -11.70 7.81
CA ILE A 455 1.04 -11.85 7.28
C ILE A 455 0.10 -12.58 8.23
N ASN A 456 0.60 -13.57 8.98
CA ASN A 456 -0.21 -14.35 9.92
C ASN A 456 -0.70 -13.48 11.09
N LYS A 457 0.15 -12.57 11.59
CA LYS A 457 -0.24 -11.64 12.66
C LYS A 457 -1.32 -10.67 12.17
N VAL A 458 -1.15 -10.10 10.96
CA VAL A 458 -2.14 -9.19 10.38
C VAL A 458 -3.45 -9.92 10.06
N ARG A 459 -3.39 -11.17 9.58
CA ARG A 459 -4.58 -12.03 9.39
C ARG A 459 -5.33 -12.30 10.70
N GLN A 460 -4.60 -12.56 11.78
CA GLN A 460 -5.20 -12.76 13.10
C GLN A 460 -5.91 -11.52 13.64
N ASP A 461 -5.33 -10.35 13.39
CA ASP A 461 -5.90 -9.08 13.82
C ASP A 461 -7.06 -8.61 12.94
N GLY A 462 -6.99 -8.85 11.64
CA GLY A 462 -7.88 -8.26 10.65
C GLY A 462 -7.59 -6.78 10.38
N VAL A 463 -8.19 -6.24 9.31
CA VAL A 463 -7.91 -4.86 8.87
C VAL A 463 -8.46 -3.82 9.84
N THR A 464 -9.62 -4.07 10.44
CA THR A 464 -10.25 -3.14 11.40
C THR A 464 -9.42 -2.97 12.67
N LYS A 465 -8.96 -4.09 13.25
CA LYS A 465 -8.11 -4.03 14.44
C LYS A 465 -6.73 -3.46 14.13
N HIS A 466 -6.18 -3.74 12.95
CA HIS A 466 -4.91 -3.16 12.52
C HIS A 466 -5.00 -1.63 12.44
N LEU A 467 -6.06 -1.09 11.82
CA LEU A 467 -6.32 0.35 11.78
C LEU A 467 -6.55 0.92 13.20
N GLY A 468 -7.30 0.20 14.04
CA GLY A 468 -7.51 0.60 15.43
C GLY A 468 -6.21 0.70 16.22
N ASN A 469 -5.28 -0.24 16.05
CA ASN A 469 -3.96 -0.22 16.67
C ASN A 469 -3.10 0.96 16.17
N PHE A 470 -3.13 1.23 14.86
CA PHE A 470 -2.48 2.41 14.27
C PHE A 470 -2.99 3.70 14.92
N LEU A 471 -4.31 3.91 14.93
CA LEU A 471 -4.91 5.11 15.50
C LEU A 471 -4.66 5.25 17.02
N ALA A 472 -4.69 4.14 17.76
CA ALA A 472 -4.41 4.13 19.19
C ALA A 472 -2.94 4.46 19.50
N ARG A 473 -2.00 3.96 18.71
CA ARG A 473 -0.58 4.29 18.84
C ARG A 473 -0.33 5.79 18.62
N GLU A 474 -0.92 6.37 17.57
CA GLU A 474 -0.68 7.76 17.20
C GLU A 474 -1.43 8.74 18.12
N PHE A 475 -2.68 8.45 18.50
CA PHE A 475 -3.54 9.41 19.21
C PHE A 475 -3.95 8.98 20.64
N GLY A 476 -3.59 7.76 21.04
CA GLY A 476 -3.97 7.15 22.33
C GLY A 476 -5.26 6.35 22.24
N ASP A 477 -5.43 5.43 23.20
CA ASP A 477 -6.49 4.41 23.19
C ASP A 477 -7.90 5.00 23.07
N ASN A 478 -8.18 6.09 23.77
CA ASN A 478 -9.51 6.70 23.76
C ASN A 478 -9.81 7.36 22.42
N SER A 479 -8.91 8.23 21.95
CA SER A 479 -9.06 8.91 20.65
C SER A 479 -9.02 7.89 19.51
N GLY A 480 -8.18 6.87 19.59
CA GLY A 480 -8.11 5.80 18.58
C GLY A 480 -9.43 5.04 18.45
N LYS A 481 -10.11 4.72 19.57
CA LYS A 481 -11.44 4.09 19.55
C LYS A 481 -12.51 4.97 18.94
N GLU A 482 -12.46 6.28 19.15
CA GLU A 482 -13.40 7.24 18.60
C GLU A 482 -13.14 7.50 17.11
N LEU A 483 -11.89 7.48 16.67
CA LEU A 483 -11.47 7.69 15.30
C LEU A 483 -11.71 6.47 14.40
N LEU A 484 -11.65 5.27 14.95
CA LEU A 484 -11.80 4.04 14.17
C LEU A 484 -13.07 4.02 13.30
N PRO A 485 -14.28 4.27 13.84
CA PRO A 485 -15.48 4.32 13.01
C PRO A 485 -15.48 5.46 11.98
N VAL A 486 -14.82 6.60 12.26
CA VAL A 486 -14.68 7.71 11.33
C VAL A 486 -13.82 7.29 10.14
N MET A 487 -12.67 6.69 10.38
CA MET A 487 -11.75 6.28 9.32
C MET A 487 -12.26 5.08 8.53
N MET A 488 -12.91 4.12 9.18
CA MET A 488 -13.57 3.00 8.49
C MET A 488 -14.63 3.49 7.52
N GLU A 489 -15.47 4.43 7.95
CA GLU A 489 -16.50 5.02 7.09
C GLU A 489 -15.91 5.90 5.98
N HIS A 490 -14.85 6.65 6.28
CA HIS A 490 -14.11 7.42 5.28
C HIS A 490 -13.60 6.51 4.13
N TYR A 491 -12.93 5.41 4.46
CA TYR A 491 -12.44 4.46 3.45
C TYR A 491 -13.59 3.75 2.72
N ARG A 492 -14.69 3.42 3.41
CA ARG A 492 -15.88 2.81 2.78
C ARG A 492 -16.52 3.76 1.75
N LEU A 493 -16.76 5.00 2.11
CA LEU A 493 -17.34 6.00 1.21
C LEU A 493 -16.43 6.30 0.01
N ALA A 494 -15.11 6.36 0.24
CA ALA A 494 -14.13 6.55 -0.82
C ALA A 494 -13.98 5.30 -1.70
N TYR A 495 -14.16 4.08 -1.15
CA TYR A 495 -14.22 2.86 -1.94
C TYR A 495 -15.39 2.87 -2.93
N ILE A 496 -16.58 3.32 -2.51
CA ILE A 496 -17.75 3.45 -3.40
C ILE A 496 -17.39 4.35 -4.59
N HIS A 497 -16.78 5.51 -4.34
CA HIS A 497 -16.33 6.42 -5.40
C HIS A 497 -15.31 7.41 -4.84
N LYS A 498 -14.13 7.45 -5.45
CA LYS A 498 -13.03 8.29 -4.96
C LYS A 498 -13.32 9.78 -5.15
N PRO A 499 -12.78 10.65 -4.28
CA PRO A 499 -12.95 12.11 -4.42
C PRO A 499 -12.41 12.61 -5.76
N GLU A 500 -11.33 12.06 -6.27
CA GLU A 500 -10.73 12.41 -7.56
C GLU A 500 -11.65 12.07 -8.75
N HIS A 501 -12.56 11.11 -8.59
CA HIS A 501 -13.48 10.66 -9.63
C HIS A 501 -14.84 11.37 -9.62
N MET A 502 -15.07 12.29 -8.65
CA MET A 502 -16.38 12.94 -8.44
C MET A 502 -16.86 13.80 -9.62
N GLY A 503 -15.97 14.21 -10.52
CA GLY A 503 -16.33 14.90 -11.75
C GLY A 503 -16.95 14.01 -12.83
N ASN A 504 -17.01 12.70 -12.61
CA ASN A 504 -17.41 11.70 -13.60
C ASN A 504 -16.68 11.88 -14.94
N THR A 505 -15.38 12.21 -14.85
CA THR A 505 -14.46 12.39 -15.96
C THR A 505 -13.60 11.15 -16.11
N TYR A 506 -13.14 10.86 -17.31
CA TYR A 506 -12.13 9.85 -17.55
C TYR A 506 -11.39 10.06 -18.88
N VAL A 507 -10.17 9.54 -18.94
CA VAL A 507 -9.37 9.46 -20.16
C VAL A 507 -9.44 8.01 -20.65
N TYR A 508 -9.94 7.80 -21.86
CA TYR A 508 -10.01 6.47 -22.47
C TYR A 508 -9.81 6.59 -23.99
N PHE A 509 -8.70 6.08 -24.47
CA PHE A 509 -8.43 6.10 -25.92
C PHE A 509 -9.34 5.09 -26.66
N PRO A 510 -10.03 5.47 -27.75
CA PRO A 510 -9.99 6.78 -28.42
C PRO A 510 -11.03 7.82 -27.91
N VAL A 511 -11.71 7.55 -26.83
CA VAL A 511 -12.81 8.40 -26.31
C VAL A 511 -12.42 8.99 -24.97
N ASP A 512 -12.28 10.29 -24.90
CA ASP A 512 -12.03 11.03 -23.67
C ASP A 512 -13.32 11.69 -23.16
N LYS A 513 -13.52 11.66 -21.85
CA LYS A 513 -14.60 12.34 -21.13
C LYS A 513 -13.98 13.28 -20.10
N LEU A 514 -13.45 14.41 -20.59
CA LEU A 514 -12.74 15.38 -19.75
C LEU A 514 -13.64 16.44 -19.13
N GLU A 515 -14.83 16.67 -19.70
CA GLU A 515 -15.81 17.58 -19.12
C GLU A 515 -16.49 16.97 -17.91
N VAL A 516 -16.68 17.80 -16.86
CA VAL A 516 -17.41 17.40 -15.67
C VAL A 516 -18.86 17.08 -16.02
N ASN A 517 -19.31 15.88 -15.60
CA ASN A 517 -20.64 15.37 -15.87
C ASN A 517 -21.32 14.91 -14.56
N ASP A 518 -22.64 14.69 -14.67
CA ASP A 518 -23.40 14.12 -13.57
C ASP A 518 -22.99 12.68 -13.29
N LEU A 519 -22.87 12.36 -12.00
CA LEU A 519 -22.79 10.98 -11.55
C LEU A 519 -24.15 10.29 -11.73
N PRO A 520 -24.17 8.97 -11.99
CA PRO A 520 -25.41 8.22 -12.23
C PRO A 520 -26.16 7.94 -10.91
N TRP A 521 -26.42 9.00 -10.15
CA TRP A 521 -27.03 8.90 -8.81
C TRP A 521 -28.35 9.66 -8.73
N SER A 522 -29.30 9.08 -7.96
CA SER A 522 -30.56 9.74 -7.64
C SER A 522 -30.39 10.87 -6.65
N GLU A 523 -31.37 11.77 -6.57
CA GLU A 523 -31.38 12.85 -5.57
C GLU A 523 -31.28 12.29 -4.14
N ASN A 524 -32.01 11.21 -3.84
CA ASN A 524 -31.98 10.60 -2.51
C ASN A 524 -30.57 10.07 -2.16
N TYR A 525 -29.91 9.38 -3.10
CA TYR A 525 -28.56 8.87 -2.89
C TYR A 525 -27.56 10.01 -2.72
N ILE A 526 -27.64 11.06 -3.53
CA ILE A 526 -26.79 12.24 -3.43
C ILE A 526 -26.87 12.86 -2.04
N ARG A 527 -28.11 13.12 -1.55
CA ARG A 527 -28.36 13.73 -0.24
C ARG A 527 -27.88 12.84 0.91
N GLN A 528 -28.11 11.54 0.81
CA GLN A 528 -27.63 10.57 1.81
C GLN A 528 -26.09 10.56 1.87
N ARG A 529 -25.42 10.51 0.73
CA ARG A 529 -23.94 10.52 0.66
C ARG A 529 -23.35 11.80 1.26
N MET A 530 -23.97 12.95 0.98
CA MET A 530 -23.55 14.23 1.60
C MET A 530 -23.73 14.20 3.12
N ALA A 531 -24.84 13.64 3.61
CA ALA A 531 -25.11 13.49 5.04
C ALA A 531 -24.08 12.54 5.73
N ASP A 532 -23.72 11.44 5.09
CA ASP A 532 -22.74 10.49 5.60
C ASP A 532 -21.34 11.14 5.71
N TYR A 533 -20.88 11.85 4.68
CA TYR A 533 -19.64 12.61 4.73
C TYR A 533 -19.66 13.73 5.78
N LYS A 534 -20.78 14.44 5.89
CA LYS A 534 -20.94 15.47 6.94
C LYS A 534 -20.79 14.87 8.32
N LYS A 535 -21.39 13.72 8.59
CA LYS A 535 -21.31 13.04 9.89
C LYS A 535 -19.89 12.71 10.30
N ILE A 536 -19.08 12.14 9.39
CA ILE A 536 -17.68 11.82 9.71
C ILE A 536 -16.80 13.07 9.80
N SER A 537 -17.05 14.09 8.97
CA SER A 537 -16.34 15.36 9.02
C SER A 537 -16.60 16.11 10.33
N ASP A 538 -17.87 16.21 10.76
CA ASP A 538 -18.23 16.82 12.03
C ASP A 538 -17.58 16.07 13.22
N ARG A 539 -17.59 14.72 13.17
CA ARG A 539 -16.98 13.92 14.23
C ARG A 539 -15.46 14.08 14.27
N ALA A 540 -14.80 14.11 13.11
CA ALA A 540 -13.36 14.41 13.04
C ALA A 540 -13.05 15.81 13.61
N GLU A 541 -13.88 16.81 13.32
CA GLU A 541 -13.73 18.17 13.88
C GLU A 541 -13.86 18.17 15.41
N GLU A 542 -14.87 17.49 15.96
CA GLU A 542 -15.08 17.39 17.41
C GLU A 542 -13.90 16.72 18.12
N ILE A 543 -13.41 15.58 17.60
CA ILE A 543 -12.27 14.88 18.17
C ILE A 543 -11.01 15.74 18.09
N GLY A 544 -10.83 16.45 16.96
CA GLY A 544 -9.68 17.35 16.76
C GLY A 544 -9.58 18.45 17.83
N LYS A 545 -10.71 18.97 18.32
CA LYS A 545 -10.75 19.99 19.40
C LYS A 545 -10.23 19.46 20.76
N THR A 546 -10.14 18.16 20.92
CA THR A 546 -9.65 17.51 22.14
C THR A 546 -8.22 17.00 22.02
N MET A 547 -7.59 17.16 20.84
CA MET A 547 -6.21 16.73 20.66
C MET A 547 -5.24 17.53 21.50
N PRO A 548 -4.26 16.88 22.14
CA PRO A 548 -3.17 17.60 22.79
C PRO A 548 -2.36 18.41 21.75
N TYR A 549 -1.80 19.53 22.19
CA TYR A 549 -0.99 20.43 21.35
C TYR A 549 0.07 19.71 20.52
N ASP A 550 0.77 18.75 21.12
CA ASP A 550 1.84 17.95 20.51
C ASP A 550 1.32 16.86 19.55
N ARG A 551 0.01 16.77 19.32
CA ARG A 551 -0.67 15.85 18.39
C ARG A 551 -1.46 16.56 17.31
N GLU A 552 -1.65 17.86 17.38
CA GLU A 552 -2.52 18.58 16.45
C GLU A 552 -2.02 18.51 15.00
N ASP A 553 -0.70 18.63 14.73
CA ASP A 553 -0.12 18.49 13.39
C ASP A 553 -0.28 17.06 12.88
N ALA A 554 0.06 16.05 13.70
CA ALA A 554 -0.13 14.64 13.33
C ALA A 554 -1.60 14.33 13.02
N TYR A 555 -2.52 14.81 13.86
CA TYR A 555 -3.95 14.63 13.65
C TYR A 555 -4.43 15.28 12.35
N TYR A 556 -3.93 16.49 12.06
CA TYR A 556 -4.26 17.19 10.83
C TYR A 556 -3.84 16.39 9.60
N HIS A 557 -2.61 15.88 9.59
CA HIS A 557 -2.06 15.14 8.45
C HIS A 557 -2.66 13.75 8.28
N LEU A 558 -2.80 12.99 9.36
CA LEU A 558 -3.20 11.57 9.29
C LEU A 558 -4.72 11.36 9.24
N VAL A 559 -5.52 12.34 9.68
CA VAL A 559 -6.98 12.19 9.79
C VAL A 559 -7.73 13.36 9.19
N LYS A 560 -7.57 14.56 9.75
CA LYS A 560 -8.47 15.68 9.52
C LYS A 560 -8.48 16.13 8.07
N TYR A 561 -7.31 16.32 7.47
CA TYR A 561 -7.19 16.75 6.07
C TYR A 561 -7.87 15.77 5.12
N GLY A 562 -7.54 14.47 5.21
CA GLY A 562 -8.11 13.44 4.36
C GLY A 562 -9.64 13.40 4.43
N VAL A 563 -10.18 13.35 5.64
CA VAL A 563 -11.63 13.29 5.86
C VAL A 563 -12.33 14.57 5.38
N GLN A 564 -11.81 15.75 5.74
CA GLN A 564 -12.47 17.01 5.39
C GLN A 564 -12.32 17.39 3.93
N ALA A 565 -11.14 17.21 3.32
CA ALA A 565 -10.94 17.50 1.90
C ALA A 565 -11.79 16.58 1.02
N THR A 566 -11.89 15.28 1.37
CA THR A 566 -12.80 14.35 0.68
C THR A 566 -14.27 14.78 0.83
N THR A 567 -14.68 15.20 2.02
CA THR A 567 -16.02 15.73 2.25
C THR A 567 -16.31 16.94 1.35
N GLN A 568 -15.39 17.89 1.29
CA GLN A 568 -15.57 19.10 0.48
C GLN A 568 -15.52 18.78 -1.02
N MET A 569 -14.73 17.83 -1.45
CA MET A 569 -14.73 17.40 -2.86
C MET A 569 -16.07 16.77 -3.26
N ASN A 570 -16.68 15.95 -2.39
CA ASN A 570 -18.03 15.45 -2.59
C ASN A 570 -19.06 16.60 -2.61
N ASN A 571 -19.00 17.51 -1.64
CA ASN A 571 -19.89 18.66 -1.59
C ASN A 571 -19.79 19.52 -2.86
N LYS A 572 -18.59 19.81 -3.35
CA LYS A 572 -18.37 20.59 -4.57
C LYS A 572 -19.16 20.04 -5.75
N PHE A 573 -19.04 18.74 -6.03
CA PHE A 573 -19.69 18.12 -7.18
C PHE A 573 -21.17 17.83 -6.96
N LEU A 574 -21.54 17.37 -5.78
CA LEU A 574 -22.93 16.99 -5.50
C LEU A 574 -23.85 18.20 -5.38
N HIS A 575 -23.38 19.32 -4.80
CA HIS A 575 -24.11 20.59 -4.84
C HIS A 575 -24.22 21.14 -6.27
N ALA A 576 -23.17 21.05 -7.08
CA ALA A 576 -23.20 21.44 -8.48
C ALA A 576 -24.21 20.61 -9.28
N GLN A 577 -24.21 19.26 -9.10
CA GLN A 577 -25.16 18.38 -9.76
C GLN A 577 -26.61 18.71 -9.35
N LEU A 578 -26.90 18.89 -8.07
CA LEU A 578 -28.22 19.31 -7.60
C LEU A 578 -28.61 20.68 -8.16
N ALA A 579 -27.69 21.66 -8.17
CA ALA A 579 -27.95 23.00 -8.69
C ALA A 579 -28.21 22.99 -10.21
N ARG A 580 -27.52 22.18 -10.98
CA ARG A 580 -27.70 21.98 -12.43
C ARG A 580 -29.11 21.54 -12.76
N HIS A 581 -29.74 20.74 -11.90
CA HIS A 581 -31.12 20.26 -12.00
C HIS A 581 -32.14 21.11 -11.22
N GLY A 582 -31.74 22.30 -10.75
CA GLY A 582 -32.66 23.20 -10.00
C GLY A 582 -33.04 22.72 -8.60
N LYS A 583 -32.26 21.80 -8.01
CA LYS A 583 -32.50 21.19 -6.69
C LYS A 583 -31.52 21.67 -5.60
N GLY A 584 -30.58 22.55 -5.92
CA GLY A 584 -29.51 23.01 -5.04
C GLY A 584 -29.02 24.40 -5.38
N SER A 585 -27.85 24.77 -4.83
CA SER A 585 -27.22 26.07 -5.00
C SER A 585 -25.77 25.94 -5.46
N TRP A 586 -25.40 26.64 -6.49
CA TRP A 586 -24.02 26.79 -6.96
C TRP A 586 -23.10 27.37 -5.91
N LYS A 587 -23.62 28.30 -5.07
CA LYS A 587 -22.86 28.89 -3.98
C LYS A 587 -22.25 27.84 -3.03
N GLU A 588 -22.98 26.77 -2.75
CA GLU A 588 -22.47 25.69 -1.87
C GLU A 588 -21.32 24.92 -2.52
N SER A 589 -21.36 24.74 -3.85
CA SER A 589 -20.25 24.16 -4.62
C SER A 589 -18.99 25.03 -4.54
N ASP A 590 -19.13 26.35 -4.71
CA ASP A 590 -18.03 27.31 -4.64
C ASP A 590 -17.43 27.38 -3.23
N LEU A 591 -18.26 27.38 -2.18
CA LEU A 591 -17.80 27.34 -0.78
C LEU A 591 -17.02 26.07 -0.45
N ALA A 592 -17.40 24.96 -1.06
CA ALA A 592 -16.66 23.69 -0.90
C ALA A 592 -15.29 23.78 -1.57
N PHE A 593 -15.18 24.35 -2.77
CA PHE A 593 -13.91 24.62 -3.45
C PHE A 593 -12.98 25.50 -2.61
N ASP A 594 -13.49 26.64 -2.09
CA ASP A 594 -12.72 27.53 -1.22
C ASP A 594 -12.26 26.83 0.07
N SER A 595 -13.07 25.89 0.58
CA SER A 595 -12.72 25.11 1.77
C SER A 595 -11.57 24.17 1.51
N ILE A 596 -11.50 23.52 0.33
CA ILE A 596 -10.36 22.71 -0.07
C ILE A 596 -9.07 23.53 -0.10
N ALA A 597 -9.13 24.76 -0.63
CA ALA A 597 -7.98 25.67 -0.66
C ALA A 597 -7.44 25.98 0.75
N ARG A 598 -8.33 26.29 1.70
CA ARG A 598 -7.93 26.54 3.11
C ARG A 598 -7.34 25.31 3.76
N LEU A 599 -7.96 24.14 3.58
CA LEU A 599 -7.47 22.89 4.12
C LEU A 599 -6.08 22.55 3.58
N THR A 600 -5.84 22.74 2.27
CA THR A 600 -4.55 22.50 1.63
C THR A 600 -3.48 23.49 2.12
N SER A 601 -3.85 24.76 2.33
CA SER A 601 -2.93 25.74 2.92
C SER A 601 -2.50 25.32 4.33
N ASN A 602 -3.43 24.89 5.18
CA ASN A 602 -3.11 24.38 6.52
C ASN A 602 -2.22 23.14 6.48
N TYR A 603 -2.42 22.24 5.51
CA TYR A 603 -1.56 21.08 5.33
C TYR A 603 -0.10 21.47 5.08
N ASN A 604 0.11 22.42 4.17
CA ASN A 604 1.45 22.85 3.76
C ASN A 604 2.18 23.68 4.82
N TYR A 605 1.44 24.56 5.51
CA TYR A 605 2.05 25.48 6.46
C TYR A 605 1.97 25.01 7.90
N GLY A 606 1.18 23.95 8.17
CA GLY A 606 1.01 23.34 9.48
C GLY A 606 0.19 24.20 10.45
N ILE A 607 -0.09 23.62 11.60
CA ILE A 607 -0.65 24.32 12.74
C ILE A 607 0.50 24.84 13.61
N HIS A 608 1.51 23.98 13.84
CA HIS A 608 2.67 24.26 14.71
C HIS A 608 4.03 23.99 14.06
N ASN A 609 4.08 23.26 12.93
CA ASN A 609 5.32 22.77 12.30
C ASN A 609 6.04 23.82 11.42
N ASN A 610 5.60 25.09 11.44
CA ASN A 610 6.24 26.21 10.76
C ASN A 610 6.50 25.99 9.26
N GLY A 611 5.58 25.32 8.57
CA GLY A 611 5.69 25.07 7.13
C GLY A 611 6.70 23.97 6.77
N LYS A 612 6.97 23.02 7.66
CA LYS A 612 7.80 21.82 7.37
C LYS A 612 7.38 21.16 6.06
N TRP A 613 6.07 21.09 5.78
CA TRP A 613 5.50 20.43 4.61
C TRP A 613 5.16 21.38 3.46
N ARG A 614 5.68 22.62 3.46
CA ARG A 614 5.43 23.59 2.41
C ARG A 614 5.66 22.99 1.02
N ARG A 615 4.66 23.07 0.13
CA ARG A 615 4.62 22.53 -1.24
C ARG A 615 4.47 21.00 -1.33
N MET A 616 4.26 20.28 -0.22
CA MET A 616 3.99 18.86 -0.26
C MET A 616 2.60 18.57 -0.84
N MET A 617 1.59 19.37 -0.51
CA MET A 617 0.21 19.16 -0.95
C MET A 617 -0.23 20.24 -1.96
N ASP A 618 -1.07 19.85 -2.90
CA ASP A 618 -1.73 20.74 -3.85
C ASP A 618 -3.24 20.47 -3.84
N MET A 619 -4.06 21.50 -4.04
CA MET A 619 -5.49 21.31 -4.21
C MET A 619 -5.89 20.98 -5.67
N GLN A 620 -4.95 21.04 -6.58
CA GLN A 620 -5.13 20.82 -8.01
C GLN A 620 -4.02 19.92 -8.56
N PRO A 621 -3.90 18.67 -8.05
CA PRO A 621 -2.87 17.75 -8.53
C PRO A 621 -2.92 17.65 -10.05
N ARG A 622 -1.77 17.82 -10.70
CA ARG A 622 -1.62 17.76 -12.16
C ARG A 622 -2.53 18.71 -12.97
N LYS A 623 -3.19 19.64 -12.32
CA LYS A 623 -4.12 20.61 -12.94
C LYS A 623 -5.24 19.94 -13.78
N LEU A 624 -5.72 18.80 -13.29
CA LEU A 624 -6.85 18.13 -13.95
C LEU A 624 -8.14 18.92 -13.76
N PRO A 625 -9.06 18.93 -14.75
CA PRO A 625 -10.33 19.68 -14.67
C PRO A 625 -11.19 19.36 -13.45
N VAL A 626 -11.11 18.12 -12.93
CA VAL A 626 -11.84 17.70 -11.73
C VAL A 626 -11.46 18.53 -10.48
N PHE A 627 -10.28 19.14 -10.46
CA PHE A 627 -9.84 19.96 -9.32
C PHE A 627 -10.17 21.44 -9.46
N GLU A 628 -10.66 21.86 -10.62
CA GLU A 628 -11.09 23.24 -10.85
C GLU A 628 -12.49 23.52 -10.24
N ILE A 629 -12.89 24.77 -10.26
CA ILE A 629 -14.26 25.16 -9.92
C ILE A 629 -15.23 24.54 -10.95
N VAL A 630 -16.39 24.07 -10.49
CA VAL A 630 -17.36 23.44 -11.40
C VAL A 630 -18.07 24.53 -12.20
N PRO A 631 -18.03 24.51 -13.55
CA PRO A 631 -18.71 25.49 -14.38
C PRO A 631 -20.22 25.48 -14.17
N VAL A 632 -20.82 26.69 -14.06
CA VAL A 632 -22.27 26.83 -13.93
C VAL A 632 -22.95 26.42 -15.23
N THR A 633 -23.76 25.38 -15.15
CA THR A 633 -24.56 24.86 -16.28
C THR A 633 -25.97 24.53 -15.81
N LYS A 634 -26.89 24.37 -16.73
CA LYS A 634 -28.27 23.94 -16.47
C LYS A 634 -28.65 22.83 -17.44
N VAL A 635 -29.35 21.84 -16.93
CA VAL A 635 -29.97 20.79 -17.75
C VAL A 635 -31.48 20.72 -17.45
N ASP A 636 -32.24 20.36 -18.46
CA ASP A 636 -33.71 20.27 -18.35
C ASP A 636 -34.15 18.81 -18.09
N THR A 637 -33.22 17.86 -18.12
CA THR A 637 -33.51 16.43 -17.77
C THR A 637 -33.60 16.27 -16.26
N PRO A 638 -34.52 15.44 -15.75
CA PRO A 638 -34.56 15.14 -14.33
C PRO A 638 -33.35 14.29 -13.88
N LEU A 639 -33.01 14.37 -12.59
CA LEU A 639 -32.09 13.43 -11.97
C LEU A 639 -32.63 11.99 -12.10
N LEU A 640 -31.71 11.03 -12.09
CA LEU A 640 -32.09 9.61 -12.10
C LEU A 640 -32.99 9.27 -10.90
N SER A 641 -33.95 8.39 -11.14
CA SER A 641 -34.79 7.83 -10.08
C SER A 641 -34.06 6.65 -9.40
N ASP A 642 -34.40 6.41 -8.14
CA ASP A 642 -33.96 5.19 -7.47
C ASP A 642 -34.52 3.95 -8.18
N LEU A 643 -33.75 2.88 -8.19
CA LEU A 643 -34.25 1.59 -8.62
C LEU A 643 -35.38 1.15 -7.67
N PRO A 644 -36.48 0.56 -8.19
CA PRO A 644 -37.62 0.10 -7.36
C PRO A 644 -37.28 -1.20 -6.63
N VAL A 645 -36.24 -1.21 -5.82
CA VAL A 645 -35.72 -2.39 -5.12
C VAL A 645 -36.73 -2.89 -4.11
N GLN A 646 -37.20 -4.12 -4.29
CA GLN A 646 -38.12 -4.79 -3.35
C GLN A 646 -37.38 -5.60 -2.29
N LYS A 647 -36.19 -6.12 -2.62
CA LYS A 647 -35.33 -6.84 -1.69
C LYS A 647 -33.83 -6.60 -2.00
N GLN A 648 -33.04 -6.47 -0.95
CA GLN A 648 -31.58 -6.33 -1.05
C GLN A 648 -30.89 -7.18 0.00
N TRP A 649 -29.71 -7.72 -0.35
CA TRP A 649 -28.75 -8.36 0.56
C TRP A 649 -27.34 -7.91 0.23
N ASN A 650 -26.47 -7.99 1.20
CA ASN A 650 -25.03 -8.02 1.00
C ASN A 650 -24.55 -9.45 0.72
N GLY A 651 -23.39 -9.61 0.12
CA GLY A 651 -22.87 -10.93 -0.24
C GLY A 651 -22.78 -11.93 0.91
N SER A 652 -22.60 -11.46 2.14
CA SER A 652 -22.49 -12.29 3.35
C SER A 652 -23.85 -12.62 4.01
N GLU A 653 -24.98 -12.11 3.51
CA GLU A 653 -26.30 -12.23 4.15
C GLU A 653 -27.18 -13.35 3.55
N TYR A 654 -26.57 -14.46 3.12
CA TYR A 654 -27.28 -15.65 2.65
C TYR A 654 -27.96 -16.40 3.81
N SER A 655 -29.10 -17.06 3.54
CA SER A 655 -29.82 -17.87 4.53
C SER A 655 -29.15 -19.23 4.76
N LYS A 656 -28.50 -19.79 3.72
CA LYS A 656 -27.75 -21.04 3.78
C LYS A 656 -26.59 -20.99 2.79
N GLY A 657 -25.40 -21.38 3.23
CA GLY A 657 -24.21 -21.40 2.37
C GLY A 657 -22.91 -21.50 3.15
N THR A 658 -21.80 -21.40 2.44
CA THR A 658 -20.43 -21.53 2.94
C THR A 658 -19.57 -20.29 2.58
N GLY A 659 -20.21 -19.22 2.13
CA GLY A 659 -19.54 -17.98 1.80
C GLY A 659 -18.71 -17.45 2.97
N VAL A 660 -17.59 -16.81 2.67
CA VAL A 660 -16.68 -16.23 3.67
C VAL A 660 -16.73 -14.71 3.59
N ALA A 661 -17.27 -14.08 4.62
CA ALA A 661 -17.33 -12.62 4.70
C ALA A 661 -15.93 -12.01 4.56
N ARG A 662 -15.83 -10.92 3.82
CA ARG A 662 -14.61 -10.13 3.65
C ARG A 662 -14.73 -8.85 4.47
N GLU A 663 -13.93 -8.78 5.54
CA GLU A 663 -13.98 -7.70 6.51
C GLU A 663 -13.84 -6.33 5.84
N ALA A 664 -14.80 -5.45 6.07
CA ALA A 664 -14.86 -4.07 5.62
C ALA A 664 -14.79 -3.87 4.08
N LEU A 665 -14.94 -4.94 3.28
CA LEU A 665 -14.90 -4.88 1.81
C LEU A 665 -16.32 -4.76 1.23
N GLY A 666 -16.44 -3.98 0.16
CA GLY A 666 -17.71 -3.72 -0.53
C GLY A 666 -18.39 -2.43 -0.07
N TYR A 667 -19.52 -2.13 -0.71
CA TYR A 667 -20.24 -0.86 -0.52
C TYR A 667 -20.80 -0.70 0.90
N GLU A 668 -21.15 -1.80 1.55
CA GLU A 668 -21.59 -1.82 2.95
C GLU A 668 -20.58 -2.53 3.88
N GLY A 669 -19.36 -2.81 3.38
CA GLY A 669 -18.35 -3.52 4.13
C GLY A 669 -18.67 -5.00 4.43
N LYS A 670 -19.57 -5.61 3.65
CA LYS A 670 -20.13 -6.96 3.88
C LYS A 670 -20.07 -7.85 2.65
N ALA A 671 -19.13 -7.62 1.75
CA ALA A 671 -18.89 -8.52 0.63
C ALA A 671 -18.47 -9.92 1.11
N ALA A 672 -18.71 -10.94 0.31
CA ALA A 672 -18.32 -12.30 0.64
C ALA A 672 -17.70 -13.03 -0.54
N PHE A 673 -16.64 -13.77 -0.26
CA PHE A 673 -16.06 -14.76 -1.17
C PHE A 673 -16.94 -16.01 -1.19
N TYR A 674 -17.25 -16.49 -2.37
CA TYR A 674 -17.97 -17.73 -2.57
C TYR A 674 -17.03 -18.84 -3.03
N PRO A 675 -16.86 -19.92 -2.24
CA PRO A 675 -16.03 -21.04 -2.63
C PRO A 675 -16.52 -21.67 -3.94
N GLN A 676 -15.61 -22.11 -4.78
CA GLN A 676 -15.91 -22.73 -6.06
C GLN A 676 -16.83 -23.95 -5.87
N ASN A 677 -17.85 -24.05 -6.70
CA ASN A 677 -18.89 -25.07 -6.72
C ASN A 677 -19.88 -25.04 -5.54
N ASP A 678 -19.68 -24.19 -4.55
CA ASP A 678 -20.60 -24.05 -3.42
C ASP A 678 -21.78 -23.14 -3.76
N LYS A 679 -22.90 -23.38 -3.08
CA LYS A 679 -24.16 -22.66 -3.29
C LYS A 679 -24.46 -21.75 -2.12
N GLN A 680 -24.82 -20.50 -2.43
CA GLN A 680 -25.35 -19.55 -1.47
C GLN A 680 -26.87 -19.36 -1.77
N ILE A 681 -27.70 -19.49 -0.76
CA ILE A 681 -29.14 -19.45 -0.87
C ILE A 681 -29.69 -18.20 -0.20
N PHE A 682 -30.56 -17.48 -0.90
CA PHE A 682 -31.25 -16.29 -0.43
C PHE A 682 -32.76 -16.53 -0.58
N GLU A 683 -33.52 -16.26 0.45
CA GLU A 683 -34.97 -16.47 0.47
C GLU A 683 -35.69 -15.14 0.61
N PHE A 684 -36.79 -14.96 -0.15
CA PHE A 684 -37.64 -13.79 -0.07
C PHE A 684 -39.12 -14.14 -0.28
N GLY A 685 -39.99 -13.23 0.13
CA GLY A 685 -41.44 -13.38 0.04
C GLY A 685 -42.00 -13.19 -1.37
N SER A 686 -43.28 -13.03 -1.47
CA SER A 686 -43.98 -12.75 -2.73
C SER A 686 -43.40 -11.48 -3.39
N PHE A 687 -43.37 -11.50 -4.72
CA PHE A 687 -42.82 -10.41 -5.53
C PHE A 687 -43.96 -9.80 -6.38
N ASN A 688 -43.94 -8.46 -6.50
CA ASN A 688 -44.88 -7.72 -7.32
C ASN A 688 -44.29 -7.47 -8.71
N GLY A 689 -44.98 -7.88 -9.78
CA GLY A 689 -44.53 -7.73 -11.16
C GLY A 689 -44.46 -9.07 -11.89
N ASP A 690 -44.42 -9.05 -13.22
CA ASP A 690 -44.38 -10.25 -14.07
C ASP A 690 -42.96 -10.82 -14.24
N SER A 691 -41.96 -9.99 -14.01
CA SER A 691 -40.54 -10.34 -14.12
C SER A 691 -39.77 -9.95 -12.85
N ILE A 692 -38.88 -10.82 -12.45
CA ILE A 692 -37.97 -10.62 -11.31
C ILE A 692 -36.59 -10.34 -11.86
N HIS A 693 -36.12 -9.08 -11.73
CA HIS A 693 -34.79 -8.65 -12.08
C HIS A 693 -33.87 -8.92 -10.90
N VAL A 694 -32.80 -9.67 -11.13
CA VAL A 694 -31.75 -9.98 -10.15
C VAL A 694 -30.48 -9.31 -10.57
N ARG A 695 -30.14 -8.23 -9.90
CA ARG A 695 -28.93 -7.45 -10.11
C ARG A 695 -27.89 -7.85 -9.08
N ILE A 696 -26.73 -8.31 -9.53
CA ILE A 696 -25.62 -8.74 -8.69
C ILE A 696 -24.45 -7.82 -8.94
N ALA A 697 -23.92 -7.24 -7.86
CA ALA A 697 -22.72 -6.47 -7.84
C ALA A 697 -21.57 -7.30 -7.26
N PHE A 698 -20.46 -7.35 -7.98
CA PHE A 698 -19.24 -8.05 -7.59
C PHE A 698 -18.16 -7.03 -7.23
N VAL A 699 -17.26 -7.40 -6.34
CA VAL A 699 -15.97 -6.74 -6.24
C VAL A 699 -15.21 -7.03 -7.53
N PRO A 700 -14.74 -6.04 -8.28
CA PRO A 700 -14.00 -6.26 -9.51
C PRO A 700 -12.77 -7.14 -9.30
N GLY A 701 -12.28 -7.77 -10.35
CA GLY A 701 -11.07 -8.57 -10.28
C GLY A 701 -10.80 -9.35 -11.56
N PHE A 702 -9.63 -9.95 -11.60
CA PHE A 702 -9.21 -10.84 -12.66
C PHE A 702 -9.38 -12.30 -12.24
N PRO A 703 -9.56 -13.22 -13.20
CA PRO A 703 -9.71 -14.63 -12.89
C PRO A 703 -8.51 -15.20 -12.14
N VAL A 704 -8.75 -15.78 -10.98
CA VAL A 704 -7.68 -16.40 -10.16
C VAL A 704 -7.04 -17.59 -10.87
N ASN A 705 -7.77 -18.25 -11.76
CA ASN A 705 -7.28 -19.33 -12.62
C ASN A 705 -6.74 -18.83 -13.98
N ASN A 706 -6.64 -17.52 -14.16
CA ASN A 706 -6.25 -16.84 -15.41
C ASN A 706 -7.13 -17.19 -16.64
N GLN A 707 -8.36 -17.64 -16.42
CA GLN A 707 -9.30 -18.04 -17.48
C GLN A 707 -10.64 -17.32 -17.38
N GLN A 708 -11.41 -17.57 -16.31
CA GLN A 708 -12.79 -17.10 -16.19
C GLN A 708 -13.19 -16.78 -14.76
N SER A 709 -14.20 -15.88 -14.64
CA SER A 709 -14.86 -15.53 -13.38
C SER A 709 -16.38 -15.60 -13.57
N ARG A 710 -16.99 -16.78 -13.32
CA ARG A 710 -18.40 -17.06 -13.62
C ARG A 710 -19.19 -17.37 -12.36
N LEU A 711 -20.44 -16.86 -12.34
CA LEU A 711 -21.45 -17.19 -11.34
C LEU A 711 -22.69 -17.76 -12.04
N SER A 712 -23.22 -18.87 -11.54
CA SER A 712 -24.49 -19.42 -11.91
C SER A 712 -25.60 -18.90 -10.98
N ILE A 713 -26.68 -18.44 -11.53
CA ILE A 713 -27.82 -17.82 -10.85
C ILE A 713 -29.08 -18.58 -11.22
N SER A 714 -29.80 -19.07 -10.23
CA SER A 714 -31.10 -19.72 -10.46
C SER A 714 -32.16 -19.24 -9.47
N LEU A 715 -33.39 -19.11 -9.95
CA LEU A 715 -34.53 -18.75 -9.14
C LEU A 715 -35.49 -19.92 -9.10
N ASP A 716 -35.78 -20.45 -7.92
CA ASP A 716 -36.65 -21.60 -7.69
C ASP A 716 -36.22 -22.83 -8.53
N LYS A 717 -37.10 -23.28 -9.42
CA LYS A 717 -36.84 -24.41 -10.34
C LYS A 717 -36.60 -23.95 -11.78
N GLN A 718 -36.44 -22.64 -12.01
CA GLN A 718 -36.17 -22.13 -13.35
C GLN A 718 -34.76 -22.49 -13.78
N PRO A 719 -34.49 -22.58 -15.10
CA PRO A 719 -33.14 -22.83 -15.61
C PRO A 719 -32.16 -21.80 -15.11
N ALA A 720 -30.96 -22.25 -14.71
CA ALA A 720 -29.92 -21.40 -14.26
C ALA A 720 -29.37 -20.52 -15.40
N GLN A 721 -29.07 -19.28 -15.11
CA GLN A 721 -28.39 -18.35 -15.98
C GLN A 721 -26.94 -18.13 -15.47
N THR A 722 -26.00 -18.11 -16.39
CA THR A 722 -24.58 -17.91 -16.03
C THR A 722 -24.14 -16.52 -16.48
N VAL A 723 -23.50 -15.78 -15.57
CA VAL A 723 -22.89 -14.49 -15.85
C VAL A 723 -21.38 -14.59 -15.67
N SER A 724 -20.61 -13.87 -16.52
CA SER A 724 -19.21 -13.58 -16.30
C SER A 724 -19.06 -12.09 -15.98
N TYR A 725 -18.33 -11.76 -14.91
CA TYR A 725 -18.12 -10.37 -14.53
C TYR A 725 -16.67 -9.89 -14.82
N GLN A 726 -15.88 -10.73 -15.44
CA GLN A 726 -14.55 -10.41 -15.94
C GLN A 726 -14.65 -9.34 -17.04
N ALA A 727 -13.94 -8.23 -16.86
CA ALA A 727 -13.75 -7.23 -17.89
C ALA A 727 -12.34 -7.35 -18.49
N THR A 728 -12.20 -7.08 -19.78
CA THR A 728 -10.89 -6.99 -20.42
C THR A 728 -10.17 -5.76 -19.91
N TRP A 729 -8.92 -5.89 -19.47
CA TRP A 729 -8.10 -4.78 -19.01
C TRP A 729 -8.05 -3.67 -20.07
N HIS A 730 -8.22 -2.42 -19.67
CA HIS A 730 -8.36 -1.23 -20.50
C HIS A 730 -9.61 -1.18 -21.41
N SER A 731 -10.60 -2.05 -21.23
CA SER A 731 -11.91 -1.88 -21.84
C SER A 731 -12.73 -0.79 -21.14
N LEU A 732 -13.77 -0.28 -21.82
CA LEU A 732 -14.68 0.69 -21.20
C LEU A 732 -15.38 0.10 -19.94
N GLU A 733 -15.79 -1.17 -20.02
CA GLU A 733 -16.37 -1.87 -18.88
C GLU A 733 -15.39 -1.94 -17.69
N TRP A 734 -14.11 -2.23 -17.95
CA TRP A 734 -13.08 -2.19 -16.91
C TRP A 734 -12.93 -0.78 -16.33
N CYS A 735 -12.89 0.26 -17.17
CA CYS A 735 -12.82 1.65 -16.70
C CYS A 735 -13.96 1.98 -15.73
N GLU A 736 -15.21 1.63 -16.10
CA GLU A 736 -16.37 1.85 -15.23
C GLU A 736 -16.26 1.05 -13.94
N ASN A 737 -15.86 -0.22 -14.04
CA ASN A 737 -15.73 -1.10 -12.87
C ASN A 737 -14.72 -0.57 -11.84
N VAL A 738 -13.55 -0.06 -12.27
CA VAL A 738 -12.53 0.44 -11.33
C VAL A 738 -12.85 1.83 -10.78
N LEU A 739 -13.58 2.67 -11.53
CA LEU A 739 -14.02 3.98 -11.03
C LEU A 739 -15.10 3.88 -9.96
N PHE A 740 -15.97 2.84 -10.04
CA PHE A 740 -17.03 2.58 -9.07
C PHE A 740 -16.72 1.41 -8.14
N ASN A 741 -15.59 0.74 -8.29
CA ASN A 741 -15.21 -0.45 -7.53
C ASN A 741 -16.31 -1.53 -7.48
N GLN A 742 -17.05 -1.65 -8.56
CA GLN A 742 -18.14 -2.61 -8.70
C GLN A 742 -18.26 -3.09 -10.15
N SER A 743 -18.36 -4.41 -10.37
CA SER A 743 -18.80 -5.01 -11.63
C SER A 743 -20.25 -5.48 -11.45
N VAL A 744 -21.14 -5.03 -12.30
CA VAL A 744 -22.59 -5.30 -12.15
C VAL A 744 -23.10 -6.15 -13.29
N LYS A 745 -23.80 -7.23 -12.95
CA LYS A 745 -24.52 -8.09 -13.90
C LYS A 745 -25.96 -8.25 -13.48
N GLU A 746 -26.84 -8.42 -14.46
CA GLU A 746 -28.28 -8.58 -14.26
C GLU A 746 -28.79 -9.76 -15.03
N VAL A 747 -29.68 -10.50 -14.41
CA VAL A 747 -30.47 -11.57 -15.03
C VAL A 747 -31.94 -11.39 -14.71
N VAL A 748 -32.81 -11.87 -15.60
CA VAL A 748 -34.25 -11.72 -15.45
C VAL A 748 -34.89 -13.10 -15.43
N PHE A 749 -35.79 -13.31 -14.45
CA PHE A 749 -36.60 -14.50 -14.30
C PHE A 749 -38.07 -14.15 -14.40
N LYS A 750 -38.87 -15.09 -14.84
CA LYS A 750 -40.32 -14.93 -14.83
C LYS A 750 -40.85 -15.07 -13.40
N ASN A 751 -41.72 -14.16 -12.98
CA ASN A 751 -42.44 -14.34 -11.72
C ASN A 751 -43.56 -15.38 -11.91
N ASP A 752 -43.56 -16.46 -11.15
CA ASP A 752 -44.56 -17.51 -11.18
C ASP A 752 -45.65 -17.35 -10.11
N GLY A 753 -45.67 -16.21 -9.42
CA GLY A 753 -46.64 -15.82 -8.42
C GLY A 753 -46.57 -16.60 -7.10
N LYS A 754 -45.42 -17.21 -6.79
CA LYS A 754 -45.20 -17.89 -5.52
C LYS A 754 -45.22 -16.94 -4.33
N LYS A 755 -45.59 -17.47 -3.15
CA LYS A 755 -45.53 -16.72 -1.89
C LYS A 755 -44.11 -16.60 -1.34
N THR A 756 -43.22 -17.49 -1.75
CA THR A 756 -41.81 -17.51 -1.36
C THR A 756 -40.96 -17.93 -2.53
N HIS A 757 -39.84 -17.26 -2.70
CA HIS A 757 -38.85 -17.52 -3.73
C HIS A 757 -37.49 -17.90 -3.11
N THR A 758 -36.76 -18.75 -3.81
CA THR A 758 -35.40 -19.19 -3.45
C THR A 758 -34.45 -18.82 -4.58
N LEU A 759 -33.59 -17.83 -4.32
CA LEU A 759 -32.50 -17.47 -5.20
C LEU A 759 -31.25 -18.27 -4.80
N THR A 760 -30.66 -18.97 -5.76
CA THR A 760 -29.40 -19.72 -5.55
C THR A 760 -28.31 -19.15 -6.40
N LEU A 761 -27.20 -18.78 -5.77
CA LEU A 761 -25.95 -18.34 -6.41
C LEU A 761 -24.91 -19.42 -6.23
N GLN A 762 -24.24 -19.84 -7.33
CA GLN A 762 -23.18 -20.84 -7.29
C GLN A 762 -21.96 -20.33 -8.03
N ALA A 763 -20.84 -20.17 -7.33
CA ALA A 763 -19.55 -19.85 -7.95
C ALA A 763 -19.10 -21.03 -8.83
N LEU A 764 -18.86 -20.78 -10.12
CA LEU A 764 -18.35 -21.80 -11.04
C LEU A 764 -16.82 -21.80 -11.09
N ASP A 765 -16.21 -20.66 -10.75
CA ASP A 765 -14.76 -20.46 -10.72
C ASP A 765 -14.31 -20.00 -9.33
N ASP A 766 -13.01 -20.11 -9.04
CA ASP A 766 -12.41 -19.57 -7.81
C ASP A 766 -12.28 -18.04 -7.87
N GLY A 767 -12.20 -17.39 -6.72
CA GLY A 767 -11.98 -15.93 -6.60
C GLY A 767 -13.24 -15.08 -6.67
N ILE A 768 -14.44 -15.67 -6.72
CA ILE A 768 -15.70 -14.92 -6.83
C ILE A 768 -16.01 -14.18 -5.52
N VAL A 769 -16.10 -12.86 -5.57
CA VAL A 769 -16.50 -12.03 -4.42
C VAL A 769 -17.73 -11.22 -4.78
N VAL A 770 -18.84 -11.54 -4.09
CA VAL A 770 -20.14 -10.86 -4.27
C VAL A 770 -20.25 -9.75 -3.24
N ASP A 771 -20.56 -8.53 -3.69
CA ASP A 771 -20.80 -7.37 -2.84
C ASP A 771 -22.26 -7.23 -2.46
N GLN A 772 -23.15 -7.04 -3.44
CA GLN A 772 -24.58 -6.83 -3.21
C GLN A 772 -25.45 -7.61 -4.20
N ILE A 773 -26.64 -7.96 -3.74
CA ILE A 773 -27.71 -8.55 -4.56
C ILE A 773 -28.96 -7.70 -4.38
N LYS A 774 -29.55 -7.22 -5.49
CA LYS A 774 -30.79 -6.45 -5.49
C LYS A 774 -31.84 -7.14 -6.37
N ILE A 775 -33.06 -7.14 -5.88
CA ILE A 775 -34.21 -7.66 -6.61
C ILE A 775 -35.24 -6.53 -6.81
N TYR A 776 -35.66 -6.32 -8.04
CA TYR A 776 -36.63 -5.29 -8.43
C TYR A 776 -37.44 -5.69 -9.66
#